data_1dd89859058c85060867eaca978e5493
#
_entry.id   1dd89859058c85060867eaca978e5493
#
_cell.length_a   1.000
_cell.length_b   1.000
_cell.length_c   1.000
_cell.angle_alpha   90.00
_cell.angle_beta   90.00
_cell.angle_gamma   90.00
#
_symmetry.space_group_name_H-M   'P 1'
#
loop_
_entity.id
_entity.type
_entity.pdbx_description
1 polymer ?
#
loop_
_entity_poly.entity_id
_entity_poly.type
_entity_poly.pdbx_seq_one_letter_code
_entity_poly.pdbx_strand_id
1 'polypeptide(L)'
;MDISTPVVKKDHSAKVSGQAKYVDDIVLEDMQYGKLVRSTVARAKIKGINIPELPEGYIIVDKDDIPGDNRVQIVQDDHPVFADGEVQFIGECILMVVGPDKDKVEEIAKEIEVDYDILEPVLDIEKSETAFFNYNYGKGDVEKAFKEADKVYTEEFETGYQEQAYLETQGLIGHYHGEKITVRGSMQCPYYVHGAVARTMGFEARRVQIIQDVTGGGFGGKEAFPSILACQVAVAAHKAKKPVKCVFDRREDMEFTSKRHPSKTKYKAALKDGKITAMEIEVLFNSGAYTTLSPVVLQRGLICANGVYDVPNLKVNGRAMKTNTTPTGAYRGFGAPQTFFAVEQLMNHIANDIGMEPLDFKMQNMVKQNDETSTGGRYHFPVPLKSMIEDVANRSDYYKKKEEYKNQTGRYRKGIGMSLVFHGAGFTGSGERDIIKAEAQLKKYKNGDVEILVSNTDIGQGLKTTFSKIVAKELNIPYEEVLINNPDTDRVPDSGPTVASRSLMVVGELLRRAAIKLRSQWVDGEEQVISENFVEPDFVIPFYIDKFQGDAYPTYAWGVQAVEIEVDSITGAHKVLDVWASFDVGTPIDLNIVVGQMEGGLMQGLGYAHMEQMNYNDKGRIRNNSLSDYIIPTAVDVPNLEVKMHVEEYPLGPYGAKGAGELPLVGGAGAYIAAVEDAVKSNIYHHPFSNEDTLKAIKEAK
;
A
#
# COMPACT_ATOMS: atom_id res chain seq x y z
N MET A 1 25.17 6.78 20.68
CA MET A 1 23.92 5.97 20.77
C MET A 1 23.99 4.87 19.71
N ASP A 2 23.71 3.60 20.05
CA ASP A 2 23.46 2.58 19.04
C ASP A 2 22.13 2.89 18.35
N ILE A 3 22.12 2.87 17.01
CA ILE A 3 20.98 3.31 16.23
C ILE A 3 19.76 2.38 16.36
N SER A 4 20.02 1.10 16.67
CA SER A 4 18.97 0.08 16.85
C SER A 4 18.33 0.11 18.24
N THR A 5 18.97 0.74 19.23
CA THR A 5 18.42 0.81 20.61
C THR A 5 17.07 1.53 20.61
N PRO A 6 16.01 0.93 21.17
CA PRO A 6 14.70 1.57 21.27
C PRO A 6 14.71 2.87 22.07
N VAL A 7 13.92 3.85 21.61
CA VAL A 7 13.65 5.10 22.33
C VAL A 7 12.14 5.38 22.40
N VAL A 8 11.74 6.28 23.30
CA VAL A 8 10.33 6.73 23.35
C VAL A 8 10.01 7.51 22.08
N LYS A 9 8.88 7.20 21.43
CA LYS A 9 8.47 7.90 20.20
C LYS A 9 8.27 9.39 20.44
N LYS A 10 8.66 10.23 19.47
CA LYS A 10 8.54 11.70 19.53
C LYS A 10 7.11 12.19 19.82
N ASP A 11 6.13 11.48 19.32
CA ASP A 11 4.71 11.83 19.44
C ASP A 11 3.98 11.11 20.60
N HIS A 12 4.71 10.28 21.37
CA HIS A 12 4.12 9.46 22.43
C HIS A 12 3.36 10.31 23.46
N SER A 13 4.01 11.32 24.03
CA SER A 13 3.43 12.14 25.08
C SER A 13 2.14 12.83 24.64
N ALA A 14 2.13 13.43 23.44
CA ALA A 14 0.96 14.11 22.90
C ALA A 14 -0.21 13.15 22.65
N LYS A 15 0.08 11.93 22.19
CA LYS A 15 -0.94 10.90 21.91
C LYS A 15 -1.55 10.35 23.20
N VAL A 16 -0.74 9.95 24.17
CA VAL A 16 -1.26 9.35 25.41
C VAL A 16 -1.95 10.37 26.33
N SER A 17 -1.62 11.66 26.23
CA SER A 17 -2.27 12.72 26.99
C SER A 17 -3.51 13.31 26.31
N GLY A 18 -3.87 12.86 25.08
CA GLY A 18 -4.97 13.42 24.30
C GLY A 18 -4.71 14.83 23.74
N GLN A 19 -3.46 15.30 23.76
CA GLN A 19 -3.07 16.59 23.16
C GLN A 19 -2.91 16.50 21.64
N ALA A 20 -2.65 15.31 21.10
CA ALA A 20 -2.62 15.08 19.66
C ALA A 20 -4.02 15.26 19.07
N LYS A 21 -4.17 16.19 18.13
CA LYS A 21 -5.44 16.50 17.48
C LYS A 21 -5.52 15.81 16.11
N TYR A 22 -6.53 14.97 15.95
CA TYR A 22 -6.92 14.40 14.68
C TYR A 22 -7.88 15.36 13.96
N VAL A 23 -8.16 15.13 12.68
CA VAL A 23 -8.96 16.08 11.89
C VAL A 23 -10.32 16.38 12.51
N ASP A 24 -10.99 15.36 13.04
CA ASP A 24 -12.32 15.56 13.64
C ASP A 24 -12.28 16.40 14.92
N ASP A 25 -11.15 16.41 15.65
CA ASP A 25 -10.93 17.24 16.85
C ASP A 25 -10.67 18.71 16.53
N ILE A 26 -10.37 19.07 15.30
CA ILE A 26 -9.99 20.45 14.93
C ILE A 26 -11.24 21.27 14.68
N VAL A 27 -11.33 22.38 15.40
CA VAL A 27 -12.39 23.38 15.25
C VAL A 27 -11.75 24.73 14.94
N LEU A 28 -12.20 25.36 13.85
CA LEU A 28 -11.80 26.71 13.45
C LEU A 28 -12.97 27.68 13.65
N GLU A 29 -12.65 28.97 13.77
CA GLU A 29 -13.66 30.02 13.88
C GLU A 29 -14.55 30.04 12.62
N ASP A 30 -15.86 30.20 12.78
CA ASP A 30 -16.87 30.23 11.70
C ASP A 30 -16.89 28.99 10.78
N MET A 31 -16.32 27.87 11.24
CA MET A 31 -16.21 26.65 10.43
C MET A 31 -17.57 26.11 10.03
N GLN A 32 -17.66 25.70 8.76
CA GLN A 32 -18.80 25.00 8.18
C GLN A 32 -18.50 23.50 8.05
N TYR A 33 -19.53 22.70 7.91
CA TYR A 33 -19.46 21.26 7.65
C TYR A 33 -19.89 20.97 6.23
N GLY A 34 -19.20 20.04 5.57
CA GLY A 34 -19.51 19.55 4.23
C GLY A 34 -19.95 18.09 4.24
N LYS A 35 -21.02 17.76 3.53
CA LYS A 35 -21.44 16.37 3.26
C LYS A 35 -21.59 16.16 1.76
N LEU A 36 -20.97 15.08 1.26
CA LEU A 36 -21.00 14.71 -0.16
C LEU A 36 -22.29 13.97 -0.51
N VAL A 37 -22.93 14.40 -1.57
CA VAL A 37 -24.02 13.65 -2.25
C VAL A 37 -23.40 12.82 -3.35
N ARG A 38 -23.66 11.51 -3.31
CA ARG A 38 -22.98 10.52 -4.11
C ARG A 38 -23.95 9.74 -4.99
N SER A 39 -23.45 9.21 -6.10
CA SER A 39 -24.22 8.30 -6.94
C SER A 39 -24.66 7.06 -6.15
N THR A 40 -25.94 6.71 -6.32
CA THR A 40 -26.54 5.48 -5.78
C THR A 40 -26.54 4.33 -6.78
N VAL A 41 -26.06 4.58 -8.01
CA VAL A 41 -26.05 3.64 -9.13
C VAL A 41 -24.65 3.47 -9.71
N ALA A 42 -24.36 2.29 -10.24
CA ALA A 42 -23.02 1.95 -10.72
C ALA A 42 -22.63 2.63 -12.04
N ARG A 43 -23.62 2.94 -12.91
CA ARG A 43 -23.39 3.65 -14.15
C ARG A 43 -24.67 4.31 -14.65
N ALA A 44 -24.64 5.61 -14.90
CA ALA A 44 -25.81 6.34 -15.42
C ALA A 44 -25.43 7.71 -15.97
N LYS A 45 -26.29 8.27 -16.83
CA LYS A 45 -26.29 9.71 -17.10
C LYS A 45 -27.16 10.44 -16.08
N ILE A 46 -26.70 11.58 -15.61
CA ILE A 46 -27.46 12.46 -14.72
C ILE A 46 -28.41 13.28 -15.59
N LYS A 47 -29.72 13.12 -15.40
CA LYS A 47 -30.76 13.91 -16.11
C LYS A 47 -31.10 15.20 -15.37
N GLY A 48 -31.09 15.15 -14.06
CA GLY A 48 -31.44 16.29 -13.21
C GLY A 48 -31.15 16.01 -11.75
N ILE A 49 -31.08 17.07 -10.97
CA ILE A 49 -30.85 17.01 -9.51
C ILE A 49 -31.96 17.86 -8.88
N ASN A 50 -32.79 17.24 -8.04
CA ASN A 50 -33.82 17.91 -7.28
C ASN A 50 -33.24 18.30 -5.88
N ILE A 51 -33.07 19.60 -5.68
CA ILE A 51 -32.52 20.16 -4.46
C ILE A 51 -33.65 20.76 -3.65
N PRO A 52 -33.86 20.40 -2.36
CA PRO A 52 -34.88 21.00 -1.52
C PRO A 52 -34.60 22.49 -1.28
N GLU A 53 -35.58 23.23 -0.76
CA GLU A 53 -35.35 24.60 -0.33
C GLU A 53 -34.31 24.66 0.78
N LEU A 54 -33.22 25.40 0.56
CA LEU A 54 -32.11 25.48 1.50
C LEU A 54 -32.40 26.51 2.59
N PRO A 55 -32.18 26.17 3.87
CA PRO A 55 -32.22 27.15 4.95
C PRO A 55 -31.13 28.22 4.76
N GLU A 56 -31.29 29.37 5.41
CA GLU A 56 -30.28 30.43 5.39
C GLU A 56 -28.92 29.94 5.92
N GLY A 57 -27.85 30.25 5.22
CA GLY A 57 -26.48 29.84 5.56
C GLY A 57 -26.08 28.47 5.01
N TYR A 58 -26.94 27.76 4.30
CA TYR A 58 -26.61 26.51 3.61
C TYR A 58 -26.45 26.74 2.10
N ILE A 59 -25.47 26.08 1.51
CA ILE A 59 -25.16 26.18 0.08
C ILE A 59 -24.89 24.81 -0.53
N ILE A 60 -25.08 24.69 -1.82
CA ILE A 60 -24.62 23.56 -2.62
C ILE A 60 -23.32 23.94 -3.31
N VAL A 61 -22.40 22.99 -3.44
CA VAL A 61 -21.15 23.11 -4.19
C VAL A 61 -21.08 21.97 -5.19
N ASP A 62 -20.87 22.28 -6.46
CA ASP A 62 -20.82 21.29 -7.52
C ASP A 62 -19.73 21.63 -8.58
N LYS A 63 -19.75 20.93 -9.71
CA LYS A 63 -18.78 21.09 -10.79
C LYS A 63 -18.70 22.52 -11.36
N ASP A 64 -19.79 23.26 -11.33
CA ASP A 64 -19.89 24.61 -11.90
C ASP A 64 -19.22 25.67 -10.99
N ASP A 65 -18.91 25.30 -9.75
CA ASP A 65 -18.20 26.15 -8.79
C ASP A 65 -16.67 26.00 -8.86
N ILE A 66 -16.15 25.10 -9.68
CA ILE A 66 -14.70 24.82 -9.79
C ILE A 66 -14.04 25.92 -10.63
N PRO A 67 -13.08 26.67 -10.03
CA PRO A 67 -12.44 27.78 -10.76
C PRO A 67 -11.47 27.34 -11.86
N GLY A 68 -10.88 26.13 -11.72
CA GLY A 68 -9.89 25.57 -12.64
C GLY A 68 -10.38 24.34 -13.35
N ASP A 69 -9.74 23.20 -13.11
CA ASP A 69 -10.02 21.92 -13.79
C ASP A 69 -10.82 20.97 -12.90
N ASN A 70 -11.91 20.42 -13.42
CA ASN A 70 -12.73 19.40 -12.75
C ASN A 70 -12.10 17.99 -12.87
N ARG A 71 -10.78 17.89 -12.91
CA ARG A 71 -10.04 16.62 -12.93
C ARG A 71 -8.96 16.62 -11.88
N VAL A 72 -8.96 15.57 -11.06
CA VAL A 72 -7.95 15.42 -10.00
C VAL A 72 -6.66 14.92 -10.61
N GLN A 73 -5.56 15.63 -10.35
CA GLN A 73 -4.23 15.21 -10.77
C GLN A 73 -3.73 14.06 -9.87
N ILE A 74 -3.61 12.87 -10.46
CA ILE A 74 -2.98 11.69 -9.82
C ILE A 74 -1.94 11.13 -10.80
N VAL A 75 -2.18 10.00 -11.47
CA VAL A 75 -1.33 9.47 -12.55
C VAL A 75 -1.89 9.87 -13.92
N GLN A 76 -3.19 9.68 -14.10
CA GLN A 76 -3.97 10.26 -15.18
C GLN A 76 -5.03 11.18 -14.59
N ASP A 77 -5.44 12.16 -15.39
CA ASP A 77 -6.41 13.15 -14.96
C ASP A 77 -7.80 12.74 -15.44
N ASP A 78 -8.23 11.54 -15.06
CA ASP A 78 -9.50 10.96 -15.48
C ASP A 78 -10.61 11.02 -14.41
N HIS A 79 -10.26 11.15 -13.13
CA HIS A 79 -11.21 11.19 -12.03
C HIS A 79 -11.75 12.61 -11.81
N PRO A 80 -13.06 12.88 -11.97
CA PRO A 80 -13.62 14.20 -11.72
C PRO A 80 -13.65 14.53 -10.23
N VAL A 81 -13.53 15.83 -9.90
CA VAL A 81 -13.76 16.34 -8.54
C VAL A 81 -15.24 16.19 -8.16
N PHE A 82 -16.14 16.58 -9.07
CA PHE A 82 -17.56 16.30 -9.04
C PHE A 82 -18.01 15.76 -10.40
N ALA A 83 -18.91 14.79 -10.40
CA ALA A 83 -19.41 14.14 -11.62
C ALA A 83 -19.94 15.16 -12.64
N ASP A 84 -19.64 14.93 -13.92
CA ASP A 84 -20.02 15.82 -15.02
C ASP A 84 -20.88 15.08 -16.05
N GLY A 85 -22.18 15.07 -15.80
CA GLY A 85 -23.19 14.50 -16.68
C GLY A 85 -23.31 12.97 -16.67
N GLU A 86 -22.30 12.23 -16.22
CA GLU A 86 -22.32 10.76 -16.07
C GLU A 86 -21.66 10.33 -14.77
N VAL A 87 -22.13 9.25 -14.18
CA VAL A 87 -21.51 8.57 -13.05
C VAL A 87 -21.04 7.18 -13.46
N GLN A 88 -19.88 6.74 -12.95
CA GLN A 88 -19.18 5.52 -13.36
C GLN A 88 -19.12 4.44 -12.28
N PHE A 89 -19.46 4.76 -11.00
CA PHE A 89 -19.53 3.80 -9.90
C PHE A 89 -20.44 4.29 -8.78
N ILE A 90 -20.92 3.38 -7.94
CA ILE A 90 -21.67 3.74 -6.73
C ILE A 90 -20.74 4.47 -5.77
N GLY A 91 -21.10 5.69 -5.39
CA GLY A 91 -20.31 6.54 -4.49
C GLY A 91 -19.54 7.65 -5.17
N GLU A 92 -19.61 7.78 -6.51
CA GLU A 92 -19.03 8.92 -7.20
C GLU A 92 -19.69 10.23 -6.74
N CYS A 93 -18.85 11.23 -6.43
CA CYS A 93 -19.33 12.50 -5.88
C CYS A 93 -20.02 13.34 -6.94
N ILE A 94 -21.24 13.78 -6.65
CA ILE A 94 -22.03 14.63 -7.54
C ILE A 94 -21.97 16.09 -7.10
N LEU A 95 -22.17 16.34 -5.81
CA LEU A 95 -22.12 17.67 -5.20
C LEU A 95 -21.82 17.57 -3.69
N MET A 96 -21.59 18.70 -3.04
CA MET A 96 -21.43 18.83 -1.59
C MET A 96 -22.44 19.82 -1.03
N VAL A 97 -23.14 19.43 0.03
CA VAL A 97 -23.93 20.33 0.87
C VAL A 97 -23.02 20.93 1.93
N VAL A 98 -23.05 22.24 2.12
CA VAL A 98 -22.21 22.95 3.09
C VAL A 98 -23.08 23.84 3.98
N GLY A 99 -22.85 23.82 5.29
CA GLY A 99 -23.60 24.62 6.24
C GLY A 99 -23.01 24.62 7.67
N PRO A 100 -23.55 25.46 8.58
CA PRO A 100 -23.00 25.64 9.92
C PRO A 100 -23.29 24.49 10.89
N ASP A 101 -24.31 23.68 10.63
CA ASP A 101 -24.74 22.58 11.49
C ASP A 101 -24.52 21.24 10.76
N LYS A 102 -23.74 20.35 11.36
CA LYS A 102 -23.34 19.05 10.80
C LYS A 102 -24.55 18.15 10.55
N ASP A 103 -25.46 18.06 11.53
CA ASP A 103 -26.61 17.16 11.45
C ASP A 103 -27.58 17.65 10.36
N LYS A 104 -27.80 18.98 10.28
CA LYS A 104 -28.66 19.56 9.25
C LYS A 104 -28.07 19.43 7.84
N VAL A 105 -26.76 19.52 7.68
CA VAL A 105 -26.08 19.24 6.40
C VAL A 105 -26.33 17.80 5.95
N GLU A 106 -26.29 16.84 6.89
CA GLU A 106 -26.60 15.44 6.59
C GLU A 106 -28.08 15.20 6.22
N GLU A 107 -29.02 15.89 6.90
CA GLU A 107 -30.45 15.84 6.57
C GLU A 107 -30.69 16.34 5.14
N ILE A 108 -30.19 17.55 4.82
CA ILE A 108 -30.34 18.13 3.48
C ILE A 108 -29.73 17.21 2.41
N ALA A 109 -28.54 16.64 2.66
CA ALA A 109 -27.89 15.74 1.72
C ALA A 109 -28.72 14.48 1.43
N LYS A 110 -29.50 13.98 2.40
CA LYS A 110 -30.41 12.83 2.24
C LYS A 110 -31.69 13.17 1.49
N GLU A 111 -32.12 14.45 1.50
CA GLU A 111 -33.32 14.92 0.79
C GLU A 111 -33.05 15.22 -0.69
N ILE A 112 -31.77 15.32 -1.09
CA ILE A 112 -31.39 15.55 -2.50
C ILE A 112 -31.62 14.28 -3.31
N GLU A 113 -32.43 14.39 -4.35
CA GLU A 113 -32.74 13.32 -5.28
C GLU A 113 -32.05 13.56 -6.63
N VAL A 114 -31.42 12.52 -7.18
CA VAL A 114 -30.79 12.55 -8.51
C VAL A 114 -31.59 11.68 -9.47
N ASP A 115 -32.02 12.25 -10.59
CA ASP A 115 -32.70 11.52 -11.68
C ASP A 115 -31.64 10.95 -12.64
N TYR A 116 -31.70 9.64 -12.85
CA TYR A 116 -30.72 8.90 -13.64
C TYR A 116 -31.31 8.27 -14.88
N ASP A 117 -30.56 8.29 -15.97
CA ASP A 117 -30.71 7.40 -17.12
C ASP A 117 -29.73 6.26 -16.98
N ILE A 118 -30.22 5.11 -16.50
CA ILE A 118 -29.37 3.95 -16.11
C ILE A 118 -28.71 3.37 -17.35
N LEU A 119 -27.41 3.11 -17.25
CA LEU A 119 -26.60 2.42 -18.23
C LEU A 119 -26.14 1.06 -17.66
N GLU A 120 -25.91 0.09 -18.55
CA GLU A 120 -25.43 -1.23 -18.14
C GLU A 120 -23.99 -1.13 -17.58
N PRO A 121 -23.74 -1.52 -16.32
CA PRO A 121 -22.41 -1.47 -15.73
C PRO A 121 -21.61 -2.74 -16.03
N VAL A 122 -20.31 -2.59 -16.20
CA VAL A 122 -19.35 -3.71 -16.23
C VAL A 122 -18.75 -3.89 -14.84
N LEU A 123 -19.12 -4.94 -14.13
CA LEU A 123 -18.68 -5.22 -12.76
C LEU A 123 -17.64 -6.33 -12.70
N ASP A 124 -17.55 -7.16 -13.73
CA ASP A 124 -16.64 -8.30 -13.83
C ASP A 124 -15.43 -7.93 -14.69
N ILE A 125 -14.25 -8.18 -14.17
CA ILE A 125 -12.97 -7.88 -14.82
C ILE A 125 -12.81 -8.64 -16.16
N GLU A 126 -13.34 -9.86 -16.26
CA GLU A 126 -13.23 -10.68 -17.48
C GLU A 126 -14.18 -10.21 -18.59
N LYS A 127 -15.25 -9.50 -18.22
CA LYS A 127 -16.20 -8.91 -19.17
C LYS A 127 -15.79 -7.52 -19.63
N SER A 128 -14.74 -6.94 -19.01
CA SER A 128 -14.27 -5.63 -19.41
C SER A 128 -13.43 -5.70 -20.68
N GLU A 129 -13.81 -4.91 -21.68
CA GLU A 129 -13.07 -4.74 -22.92
C GLU A 129 -12.06 -3.59 -22.87
N THR A 130 -12.06 -2.81 -21.80
CA THR A 130 -11.24 -1.61 -21.65
C THR A 130 -10.15 -1.81 -20.61
N ALA A 131 -8.89 -1.71 -21.04
CA ALA A 131 -7.74 -1.60 -20.14
C ALA A 131 -7.26 -0.15 -20.08
N PHE A 132 -7.07 0.39 -18.89
CA PHE A 132 -6.40 1.68 -18.71
C PHE A 132 -4.94 1.60 -19.10
N PHE A 133 -4.27 0.49 -18.76
CA PHE A 133 -2.87 0.24 -19.06
C PHE A 133 -2.64 -1.22 -19.42
N ASN A 134 -1.65 -1.41 -20.30
CA ASN A 134 -1.16 -2.71 -20.73
C ASN A 134 0.37 -2.66 -20.76
N TYR A 135 1.02 -3.57 -20.02
CA TYR A 135 2.48 -3.73 -20.00
C TYR A 135 2.86 -5.13 -20.43
N ASN A 136 3.89 -5.23 -21.26
CA ASN A 136 4.44 -6.49 -21.76
C ASN A 136 5.95 -6.44 -21.68
N TYR A 137 6.55 -7.48 -21.13
CA TYR A 137 8.00 -7.62 -21.10
C TYR A 137 8.41 -9.08 -21.01
N GLY A 138 9.69 -9.37 -21.18
CA GLY A 138 10.20 -10.72 -21.04
C GLY A 138 11.69 -10.80 -21.32
N LYS A 139 12.23 -12.00 -21.12
CA LYS A 139 13.62 -12.37 -21.42
C LYS A 139 13.70 -13.81 -21.92
N GLY A 140 14.78 -14.15 -22.64
CA GLY A 140 15.00 -15.50 -23.17
C GLY A 140 14.04 -15.90 -24.29
N ASP A 141 13.87 -17.20 -24.49
CA ASP A 141 13.01 -17.82 -25.54
C ASP A 141 12.03 -18.80 -24.87
N VAL A 142 10.85 -18.29 -24.49
CA VAL A 142 9.83 -19.10 -23.80
C VAL A 142 9.26 -20.21 -24.69
N GLU A 143 9.11 -19.96 -26.00
CA GLU A 143 8.54 -20.95 -26.94
C GLU A 143 9.45 -22.15 -27.10
N LYS A 144 10.77 -21.91 -27.17
CA LYS A 144 11.76 -22.99 -27.21
C LYS A 144 11.75 -23.78 -25.90
N ALA A 145 11.76 -23.08 -24.76
CA ALA A 145 11.77 -23.72 -23.45
C ALA A 145 10.52 -24.57 -23.21
N PHE A 146 9.32 -24.13 -23.64
CA PHE A 146 8.10 -24.94 -23.55
C PHE A 146 8.14 -26.20 -24.44
N LYS A 147 8.78 -26.14 -25.62
CA LYS A 147 8.94 -27.32 -26.48
C LYS A 147 9.92 -28.35 -25.92
N GLU A 148 10.90 -27.90 -25.14
CA GLU A 148 11.93 -28.74 -24.54
C GLU A 148 11.59 -29.21 -23.12
N ALA A 149 10.46 -28.79 -22.55
CA ALA A 149 10.03 -29.10 -21.19
C ALA A 149 9.64 -30.58 -21.04
N ASP A 150 9.96 -31.18 -19.90
CA ASP A 150 9.48 -32.48 -19.48
C ASP A 150 8.00 -32.46 -19.13
N LYS A 151 7.57 -31.36 -18.50
CA LYS A 151 6.17 -31.10 -18.13
C LYS A 151 5.86 -29.62 -18.17
N VAL A 152 4.62 -29.30 -18.54
CA VAL A 152 4.09 -27.93 -18.55
C VAL A 152 2.87 -27.86 -17.62
N TYR A 153 2.88 -26.89 -16.73
CA TYR A 153 1.77 -26.60 -15.81
C TYR A 153 1.05 -25.35 -16.26
N THR A 154 -0.27 -25.34 -16.12
CA THR A 154 -1.09 -24.14 -16.37
C THR A 154 -2.08 -24.00 -15.24
N GLU A 155 -2.00 -22.90 -14.51
CA GLU A 155 -2.85 -22.61 -13.35
C GLU A 155 -3.31 -21.16 -13.33
N GLU A 156 -4.48 -20.92 -12.75
CA GLU A 156 -5.08 -19.61 -12.60
C GLU A 156 -5.35 -19.34 -11.12
N PHE A 157 -5.02 -18.13 -10.65
CA PHE A 157 -5.18 -17.72 -9.27
C PHE A 157 -5.99 -16.44 -9.17
N GLU A 158 -6.79 -16.32 -8.11
CA GLU A 158 -7.59 -15.14 -7.86
C GLU A 158 -7.32 -14.56 -6.47
N THR A 159 -7.32 -13.22 -6.37
CA THR A 159 -7.27 -12.52 -5.08
C THR A 159 -8.41 -11.53 -4.97
N GLY A 160 -8.99 -11.41 -3.78
CA GLY A 160 -10.09 -10.49 -3.50
C GLY A 160 -9.66 -9.05 -3.25
N TYR A 161 -10.65 -8.18 -3.04
CA TYR A 161 -10.43 -6.85 -2.48
C TYR A 161 -9.93 -6.93 -1.03
N GLN A 162 -9.25 -5.87 -0.59
CA GLN A 162 -8.92 -5.65 0.82
C GLN A 162 -9.09 -4.18 1.17
N GLU A 163 -9.69 -3.89 2.34
CA GLU A 163 -9.86 -2.55 2.90
C GLU A 163 -8.68 -2.21 3.81
N GLN A 164 -8.15 -0.98 3.72
CA GLN A 164 -7.04 -0.52 4.57
C GLN A 164 -7.42 -0.47 6.06
N ALA A 165 -8.66 -0.23 6.35
CA ALA A 165 -9.26 -0.21 7.70
C ALA A 165 -8.46 0.63 8.72
N TYR A 166 -7.82 1.74 8.26
CA TYR A 166 -7.20 2.69 9.18
C TYR A 166 -8.24 3.24 10.14
N LEU A 167 -7.83 3.44 11.40
CA LEU A 167 -8.78 3.78 12.48
C LEU A 167 -9.39 5.18 12.28
N GLU A 168 -8.58 6.18 11.93
CA GLU A 168 -9.05 7.51 11.55
C GLU A 168 -9.50 7.48 10.08
N THR A 169 -10.78 7.77 9.82
CA THR A 169 -11.35 7.87 8.48
C THR A 169 -10.79 9.03 7.66
N GLN A 170 -11.10 9.12 6.38
CA GLN A 170 -10.73 10.28 5.56
C GLN A 170 -11.34 11.56 6.15
N GLY A 171 -10.52 12.60 6.21
CA GLY A 171 -10.98 13.90 6.71
C GLY A 171 -10.02 15.02 6.35
N LEU A 172 -10.57 16.14 5.88
CA LEU A 172 -9.85 17.35 5.52
C LEU A 172 -10.65 18.61 5.84
N ILE A 173 -9.93 19.71 6.02
CA ILE A 173 -10.49 21.06 6.21
C ILE A 173 -9.88 21.97 5.13
N GLY A 174 -10.72 22.57 4.30
CA GLY A 174 -10.34 23.65 3.39
C GLY A 174 -10.57 25.01 4.03
N HIS A 175 -9.69 25.97 3.82
CA HIS A 175 -9.84 27.34 4.30
C HIS A 175 -9.31 28.35 3.28
N TYR A 176 -10.15 29.25 2.78
CA TYR A 176 -9.80 30.29 1.81
C TYR A 176 -9.56 31.64 2.50
N HIS A 177 -8.36 32.16 2.39
CA HIS A 177 -7.91 33.43 3.00
C HIS A 177 -7.85 34.59 1.99
N GLY A 178 -8.82 34.70 1.09
CA GLY A 178 -8.89 35.74 0.07
C GLY A 178 -7.99 35.50 -1.15
N GLU A 179 -6.70 35.33 -0.98
CA GLU A 179 -5.76 35.06 -2.10
C GLU A 179 -5.14 33.66 -2.04
N LYS A 180 -5.19 33.00 -0.89
CA LYS A 180 -4.57 31.70 -0.63
C LYS A 180 -5.58 30.69 -0.15
N ILE A 181 -5.43 29.43 -0.55
CA ILE A 181 -6.15 28.29 -0.03
C ILE A 181 -5.24 27.43 0.85
N THR A 182 -5.67 27.15 2.06
CA THR A 182 -5.03 26.17 2.94
C THR A 182 -5.91 24.93 3.01
N VAL A 183 -5.34 23.74 2.79
CA VAL A 183 -6.01 22.47 3.09
C VAL A 183 -5.19 21.74 4.15
N ARG A 184 -5.86 21.29 5.20
CA ARG A 184 -5.20 20.57 6.28
C ARG A 184 -5.95 19.30 6.65
N GLY A 185 -5.23 18.32 7.17
CA GLY A 185 -5.82 17.09 7.71
C GLY A 185 -4.96 15.85 7.52
N SER A 186 -5.63 14.72 7.35
CA SER A 186 -5.02 13.38 7.36
C SER A 186 -4.61 12.93 5.96
N MET A 187 -3.28 12.77 5.71
CA MET A 187 -2.75 12.41 4.39
C MET A 187 -1.34 11.82 4.47
N GLN A 188 -0.95 11.05 3.44
CA GLN A 188 0.41 10.52 3.26
C GLN A 188 1.29 11.38 2.35
N CYS A 189 0.71 12.18 1.47
CA CYS A 189 1.40 12.81 0.35
C CYS A 189 1.03 14.30 0.21
N PRO A 190 1.56 15.20 1.05
CA PRO A 190 1.19 16.62 1.02
C PRO A 190 1.38 17.29 -0.36
N TYR A 191 2.46 16.98 -1.08
CA TYR A 191 2.71 17.58 -2.40
C TYR A 191 1.84 17.01 -3.53
N TYR A 192 1.30 15.79 -3.41
CA TYR A 192 0.25 15.30 -4.32
C TYR A 192 -1.04 16.12 -4.13
N VAL A 193 -1.44 16.32 -2.88
CA VAL A 193 -2.60 17.15 -2.54
C VAL A 193 -2.38 18.60 -3.00
N HIS A 194 -1.18 19.14 -2.81
CA HIS A 194 -0.81 20.49 -3.25
C HIS A 194 -1.01 20.69 -4.75
N GLY A 195 -0.46 19.80 -5.58
CA GLY A 195 -0.60 19.85 -7.04
C GLY A 195 -2.06 19.73 -7.50
N ALA A 196 -2.81 18.79 -6.90
CA ALA A 196 -4.22 18.58 -7.23
C ALA A 196 -5.08 19.81 -6.89
N VAL A 197 -4.92 20.39 -5.70
CA VAL A 197 -5.65 21.60 -5.29
C VAL A 197 -5.27 22.79 -6.16
N ALA A 198 -3.99 23.00 -6.47
CA ALA A 198 -3.54 24.09 -7.33
C ALA A 198 -4.22 24.06 -8.70
N ARG A 199 -4.29 22.87 -9.31
CA ARG A 199 -4.95 22.67 -10.61
C ARG A 199 -6.48 22.88 -10.54
N THR A 200 -7.15 22.28 -9.57
CA THR A 200 -8.60 22.42 -9.40
C THR A 200 -9.02 23.87 -9.14
N MET A 201 -8.21 24.60 -8.36
CA MET A 201 -8.48 26.02 -8.08
C MET A 201 -8.01 26.95 -9.19
N GLY A 202 -7.20 26.49 -10.15
CA GLY A 202 -6.56 27.35 -11.13
C GLY A 202 -5.57 28.34 -10.49
N PHE A 203 -4.95 27.96 -9.36
CA PHE A 203 -4.05 28.81 -8.60
C PHE A 203 -2.58 28.50 -8.90
N GLU A 204 -1.73 29.53 -8.85
CA GLU A 204 -0.29 29.29 -8.78
C GLU A 204 0.06 28.53 -7.49
N ALA A 205 1.09 27.68 -7.56
CA ALA A 205 1.53 26.83 -6.43
C ALA A 205 1.69 27.60 -5.10
N ARG A 206 2.27 28.81 -5.13
CA ARG A 206 2.46 29.66 -3.93
C ARG A 206 1.17 30.09 -3.23
N ARG A 207 0.02 29.96 -3.91
CA ARG A 207 -1.32 30.29 -3.35
C ARG A 207 -2.01 29.08 -2.73
N VAL A 208 -1.33 27.93 -2.69
CA VAL A 208 -1.83 26.71 -2.05
C VAL A 208 -0.90 26.35 -0.89
N GLN A 209 -1.48 26.00 0.24
CA GLN A 209 -0.77 25.49 1.41
C GLN A 209 -1.41 24.19 1.86
N ILE A 210 -0.62 23.18 2.09
CA ILE A 210 -1.07 21.90 2.63
C ILE A 210 -0.38 21.64 3.96
N ILE A 211 -1.17 21.30 4.97
CA ILE A 211 -0.69 20.98 6.32
C ILE A 211 -1.16 19.57 6.67
N GLN A 212 -0.24 18.65 6.92
CA GLN A 212 -0.60 17.36 7.50
C GLN A 212 -0.85 17.53 8.98
N ASP A 213 -2.01 17.07 9.46
CA ASP A 213 -2.30 16.93 10.88
C ASP A 213 -1.89 15.52 11.37
N VAL A 214 -2.09 15.22 12.66
CA VAL A 214 -1.86 13.88 13.18
C VAL A 214 -2.72 12.90 12.41
N THR A 215 -2.07 11.82 11.89
CA THR A 215 -2.73 10.87 11.01
C THR A 215 -2.87 9.51 11.69
N GLY A 216 -4.10 9.04 11.82
CA GLY A 216 -4.50 7.80 12.50
C GLY A 216 -4.48 6.57 11.59
N GLY A 217 -3.34 6.31 10.95
CA GLY A 217 -3.16 5.22 9.99
C GLY A 217 -3.38 5.66 8.54
N GLY A 218 -2.87 4.87 7.60
CA GLY A 218 -3.03 5.15 6.18
C GLY A 218 -2.92 3.88 5.33
N PHE A 219 -1.85 3.09 5.49
CA PHE A 219 -1.60 1.82 4.81
C PHE A 219 -1.68 1.89 3.27
N GLY A 220 -1.59 3.10 2.69
CA GLY A 220 -1.80 3.39 1.27
C GLY A 220 -3.14 4.07 0.96
N GLY A 221 -4.18 3.90 1.79
CA GLY A 221 -5.50 4.49 1.56
C GLY A 221 -5.56 6.02 1.67
N LYS A 222 -4.53 6.63 2.27
CA LYS A 222 -4.36 8.10 2.35
C LYS A 222 -3.23 8.61 1.43
N GLU A 223 -2.92 7.87 0.37
CA GLU A 223 -1.95 8.26 -0.65
C GLU A 223 -2.58 9.17 -1.71
N ALA A 224 -3.41 8.63 -2.59
CA ALA A 224 -4.04 9.38 -3.68
C ALA A 224 -5.40 9.97 -3.29
N PHE A 225 -6.19 9.25 -2.50
CA PHE A 225 -7.57 9.63 -2.17
C PHE A 225 -7.71 11.01 -1.51
N PRO A 226 -6.82 11.44 -0.58
CA PRO A 226 -6.89 12.79 -0.02
C PRO A 226 -6.85 13.91 -1.06
N SER A 227 -6.24 13.70 -2.24
CA SER A 227 -6.25 14.69 -3.31
C SER A 227 -7.67 14.97 -3.83
N ILE A 228 -8.52 13.94 -3.89
CA ILE A 228 -9.93 14.08 -4.33
C ILE A 228 -10.70 14.91 -3.31
N LEU A 229 -10.67 14.50 -2.03
CA LEU A 229 -11.38 15.21 -0.96
C LEU A 229 -10.83 16.63 -0.75
N ALA A 230 -9.52 16.84 -0.92
CA ALA A 230 -8.90 18.16 -0.82
C ALA A 230 -9.40 19.14 -1.87
N CYS A 231 -9.56 18.68 -3.12
CA CYS A 231 -10.15 19.49 -4.18
C CYS A 231 -11.60 19.88 -3.82
N GLN A 232 -12.39 18.93 -3.32
CA GLN A 232 -13.78 19.17 -2.92
C GLN A 232 -13.89 20.20 -1.79
N VAL A 233 -13.13 20.04 -0.70
CA VAL A 233 -13.18 21.01 0.43
C VAL A 233 -12.55 22.36 0.06
N ALA A 234 -11.59 22.40 -0.86
CA ALA A 234 -11.01 23.65 -1.36
C ALA A 234 -12.03 24.48 -2.15
N VAL A 235 -12.75 23.86 -3.08
CA VAL A 235 -13.84 24.50 -3.84
C VAL A 235 -14.94 24.96 -2.89
N ALA A 236 -15.33 24.11 -1.94
CA ALA A 236 -16.35 24.43 -0.94
C ALA A 236 -15.95 25.64 -0.08
N ALA A 237 -14.72 25.67 0.44
CA ALA A 237 -14.22 26.79 1.21
C ALA A 237 -14.10 28.07 0.37
N HIS A 238 -13.74 27.95 -0.90
CA HIS A 238 -13.69 29.09 -1.83
C HIS A 238 -15.07 29.69 -2.06
N LYS A 239 -16.12 28.87 -2.26
CA LYS A 239 -17.51 29.34 -2.43
C LYS A 239 -18.08 29.90 -1.12
N ALA A 240 -17.93 29.19 -0.01
CA ALA A 240 -18.45 29.58 1.30
C ALA A 240 -17.74 30.80 1.90
N LYS A 241 -16.50 31.10 1.51
CA LYS A 241 -15.60 32.11 2.12
C LYS A 241 -15.39 31.87 3.62
N LYS A 242 -15.46 30.61 4.04
CA LYS A 242 -15.31 30.13 5.42
C LYS A 242 -14.55 28.82 5.42
N PRO A 243 -13.94 28.38 6.55
CA PRO A 243 -13.41 27.04 6.65
C PRO A 243 -14.52 25.99 6.43
N VAL A 244 -14.25 24.95 5.67
CA VAL A 244 -15.17 23.83 5.45
C VAL A 244 -14.49 22.52 5.81
N LYS A 245 -15.05 21.80 6.79
CA LYS A 245 -14.61 20.48 7.23
C LYS A 245 -15.50 19.40 6.64
N CYS A 246 -14.87 18.38 6.02
CA CYS A 246 -15.52 17.14 5.59
C CYS A 246 -14.76 15.96 6.17
N VAL A 247 -15.42 15.16 7.02
CA VAL A 247 -14.90 13.94 7.63
C VAL A 247 -15.88 12.82 7.33
N PHE A 248 -15.38 11.70 6.80
CA PHE A 248 -16.21 10.55 6.46
C PHE A 248 -16.58 9.75 7.71
N ASP A 249 -17.80 9.25 7.76
CA ASP A 249 -18.11 8.17 8.67
C ASP A 249 -17.47 6.84 8.19
N ARG A 250 -17.47 5.81 9.05
CA ARG A 250 -16.82 4.53 8.73
C ARG A 250 -17.45 3.84 7.52
N ARG A 251 -18.75 3.92 7.34
CA ARG A 251 -19.43 3.31 6.20
C ARG A 251 -19.08 4.02 4.90
N GLU A 252 -19.10 5.35 4.91
CA GLU A 252 -18.71 6.16 3.77
C GLU A 252 -17.25 5.89 3.35
N ASP A 253 -16.36 5.78 4.33
CA ASP A 253 -14.95 5.46 4.10
C ASP A 253 -14.80 4.06 3.46
N MET A 254 -15.47 3.04 4.01
CA MET A 254 -15.39 1.68 3.50
C MET A 254 -16.09 1.48 2.15
N GLU A 255 -17.17 2.20 1.86
CA GLU A 255 -17.89 2.05 0.59
C GLU A 255 -17.21 2.79 -0.58
N PHE A 256 -16.61 3.95 -0.35
CA PHE A 256 -16.32 4.90 -1.43
C PHE A 256 -14.85 5.29 -1.59
N THR A 257 -13.96 4.87 -0.68
CA THR A 257 -12.52 5.10 -0.84
C THR A 257 -11.86 3.97 -1.63
N SER A 258 -10.62 4.19 -2.06
CA SER A 258 -9.88 3.20 -2.84
C SER A 258 -9.56 1.94 -2.04
N LYS A 259 -9.57 0.78 -2.71
CA LYS A 259 -9.30 -0.55 -2.13
C LYS A 259 -8.08 -1.19 -2.78
N ARG A 260 -7.56 -2.29 -2.18
CA ARG A 260 -6.60 -3.16 -2.89
C ARG A 260 -7.22 -3.71 -4.16
N HIS A 261 -6.46 -3.71 -5.25
CA HIS A 261 -6.86 -4.31 -6.51
C HIS A 261 -7.10 -5.82 -6.35
N PRO A 262 -8.29 -6.34 -6.63
CA PRO A 262 -8.43 -7.78 -6.87
C PRO A 262 -7.70 -8.16 -8.14
N SER A 263 -7.23 -9.41 -8.22
CA SER A 263 -6.48 -9.89 -9.36
C SER A 263 -6.95 -11.23 -9.87
N LYS A 264 -6.74 -11.46 -11.18
CA LYS A 264 -6.69 -12.79 -11.80
C LYS A 264 -5.33 -12.95 -12.43
N THR A 265 -4.65 -14.04 -12.10
CA THR A 265 -3.29 -14.29 -12.56
C THR A 265 -3.20 -15.68 -13.13
N LYS A 266 -2.77 -15.78 -14.39
CA LYS A 266 -2.58 -17.06 -15.10
C LYS A 266 -1.12 -17.33 -15.30
N TYR A 267 -0.68 -18.52 -14.91
CA TYR A 267 0.67 -19.01 -15.12
C TYR A 267 0.68 -20.17 -16.09
N LYS A 268 1.69 -20.19 -16.96
CA LYS A 268 2.14 -21.36 -17.70
C LYS A 268 3.61 -21.54 -17.40
N ALA A 269 3.99 -22.65 -16.75
CA ALA A 269 5.35 -22.92 -16.29
C ALA A 269 5.92 -24.20 -16.93
N ALA A 270 7.16 -24.11 -17.44
CA ALA A 270 7.89 -25.24 -18.00
C ALA A 270 8.84 -25.83 -16.96
N LEU A 271 8.74 -27.13 -16.71
CA LEU A 271 9.66 -27.90 -15.88
C LEU A 271 10.56 -28.76 -16.75
N LYS A 272 11.87 -28.75 -16.53
CA LYS A 272 12.85 -29.61 -17.14
C LYS A 272 13.91 -30.03 -16.12
N ASP A 273 14.21 -31.30 -16.02
CA ASP A 273 15.16 -31.85 -15.06
C ASP A 273 14.90 -31.40 -13.61
N GLY A 274 13.63 -31.31 -13.24
CA GLY A 274 13.20 -30.87 -11.90
C GLY A 274 13.34 -29.36 -11.62
N LYS A 275 13.65 -28.52 -12.63
CA LYS A 275 13.80 -27.06 -12.49
C LYS A 275 12.82 -26.30 -13.38
N ILE A 276 12.44 -25.12 -12.93
CA ILE A 276 11.68 -24.17 -13.77
C ILE A 276 12.60 -23.58 -14.82
N THR A 277 12.25 -23.73 -16.09
CA THR A 277 13.02 -23.22 -17.24
C THR A 277 12.33 -22.09 -17.97
N ALA A 278 11.01 -21.99 -17.87
CA ALA A 278 10.25 -20.87 -18.42
C ALA A 278 8.97 -20.61 -17.65
N MET A 279 8.53 -19.36 -17.69
CA MET A 279 7.17 -18.94 -17.28
C MET A 279 6.58 -17.98 -18.30
N GLU A 280 5.31 -18.18 -18.64
CA GLU A 280 4.44 -17.18 -19.27
C GLU A 280 3.36 -16.81 -18.26
N ILE A 281 3.24 -15.50 -17.96
CA ILE A 281 2.41 -14.98 -16.88
C ILE A 281 1.48 -13.90 -17.44
N GLU A 282 0.19 -14.02 -17.16
CA GLU A 282 -0.80 -13.00 -17.45
C GLU A 282 -1.42 -12.50 -16.13
N VAL A 283 -1.43 -11.19 -15.92
CA VAL A 283 -1.97 -10.54 -14.71
C VAL A 283 -3.06 -9.55 -15.09
N LEU A 284 -4.26 -9.74 -14.55
CA LEU A 284 -5.35 -8.79 -14.65
C LEU A 284 -5.62 -8.18 -13.29
N PHE A 285 -5.54 -6.84 -13.20
CA PHE A 285 -5.95 -6.09 -12.01
C PHE A 285 -7.25 -5.34 -12.29
N ASN A 286 -8.21 -5.41 -11.38
CA ASN A 286 -9.40 -4.58 -11.43
C ASN A 286 -9.08 -3.18 -10.91
N SER A 287 -9.17 -2.18 -11.78
CA SER A 287 -8.88 -0.77 -11.45
C SER A 287 -10.11 0.00 -10.98
N GLY A 288 -11.30 -0.59 -11.10
CA GLY A 288 -12.55 0.13 -10.89
C GLY A 288 -12.80 1.18 -11.99
N ALA A 289 -13.53 2.23 -11.64
CA ALA A 289 -14.04 3.20 -12.60
C ALA A 289 -13.00 4.19 -13.14
N TYR A 290 -11.93 4.44 -12.38
CA TYR A 290 -10.90 5.44 -12.70
C TYR A 290 -9.50 4.90 -12.47
N THR A 291 -8.53 5.47 -13.19
CA THR A 291 -7.13 5.01 -13.22
C THR A 291 -6.45 5.04 -11.85
N THR A 292 -6.58 6.13 -11.10
CA THR A 292 -5.89 6.36 -9.82
C THR A 292 -4.39 5.97 -9.87
N LEU A 293 -3.94 5.02 -9.02
CA LEU A 293 -2.57 4.49 -8.98
C LEU A 293 -2.42 3.14 -9.67
N SER A 294 -3.46 2.63 -10.35
CA SER A 294 -3.46 1.30 -10.96
C SER A 294 -2.28 1.00 -11.89
N PRO A 295 -1.78 1.95 -12.71
CA PRO A 295 -0.61 1.69 -13.56
C PRO A 295 0.64 1.34 -12.77
N VAL A 296 0.88 2.05 -11.66
CA VAL A 296 2.09 1.85 -10.82
C VAL A 296 1.95 0.59 -9.96
N VAL A 297 0.73 0.30 -9.48
CA VAL A 297 0.42 -0.96 -8.77
C VAL A 297 0.63 -2.16 -9.69
N LEU A 298 0.16 -2.06 -10.95
CA LEU A 298 0.37 -3.09 -11.96
C LEU A 298 1.86 -3.31 -12.25
N GLN A 299 2.63 -2.23 -12.44
CA GLN A 299 4.08 -2.33 -12.67
C GLN A 299 4.77 -3.15 -11.57
N ARG A 300 4.51 -2.85 -10.30
CA ARG A 300 5.09 -3.60 -9.18
C ARG A 300 4.60 -5.04 -9.14
N GLY A 301 3.31 -5.28 -9.36
CA GLY A 301 2.76 -6.64 -9.44
C GLY A 301 3.45 -7.48 -10.52
N LEU A 302 3.70 -6.92 -11.70
CA LEU A 302 4.39 -7.60 -12.79
C LEU A 302 5.86 -7.90 -12.48
N ILE A 303 6.60 -6.95 -11.89
CA ILE A 303 8.00 -7.14 -11.48
C ILE A 303 8.12 -8.27 -10.46
N CYS A 304 7.11 -8.44 -9.60
CA CYS A 304 7.06 -9.48 -8.57
C CYS A 304 6.47 -10.82 -9.07
N ALA A 305 5.98 -10.90 -10.31
CA ALA A 305 5.17 -12.03 -10.75
C ALA A 305 5.92 -13.37 -10.84
N ASN A 306 7.24 -13.36 -11.05
CA ASN A 306 8.05 -14.58 -10.98
C ASN A 306 8.54 -14.92 -9.56
N GLY A 307 8.14 -14.14 -8.53
CA GLY A 307 8.57 -14.36 -7.15
C GLY A 307 10.07 -14.19 -6.94
N VAL A 308 10.60 -14.96 -6.00
CA VAL A 308 12.04 -15.03 -5.69
C VAL A 308 12.77 -16.05 -6.58
N TYR A 309 12.21 -16.45 -7.73
CA TYR A 309 12.70 -17.57 -8.51
C TYR A 309 13.47 -17.12 -9.74
N ASP A 310 14.57 -17.84 -10.02
CA ASP A 310 15.34 -17.69 -11.26
C ASP A 310 14.60 -18.38 -12.41
N VAL A 311 14.07 -17.57 -13.32
CA VAL A 311 13.34 -18.03 -14.51
C VAL A 311 14.08 -17.53 -15.74
N PRO A 312 14.87 -18.40 -16.40
CA PRO A 312 15.72 -17.98 -17.53
C PRO A 312 14.93 -17.46 -18.74
N ASN A 313 13.73 -18.03 -18.98
CA ASN A 313 12.88 -17.62 -20.09
C ASN A 313 11.53 -17.15 -19.54
N LEU A 314 11.27 -15.87 -19.61
CA LEU A 314 10.13 -15.23 -18.99
C LEU A 314 9.37 -14.36 -19.99
N LYS A 315 8.03 -14.47 -19.97
CA LYS A 315 7.12 -13.57 -20.67
C LYS A 315 6.02 -13.15 -19.71
N VAL A 316 5.85 -11.85 -19.51
CA VAL A 316 4.87 -11.28 -18.58
C VAL A 316 3.99 -10.28 -19.30
N ASN A 317 2.69 -10.47 -19.20
CA ASN A 317 1.67 -9.54 -19.69
C ASN A 317 0.80 -9.09 -18.54
N GLY A 318 0.49 -7.80 -18.46
CA GLY A 318 -0.38 -7.26 -17.43
C GLY A 318 -1.30 -6.19 -17.91
N ARG A 319 -2.54 -6.22 -17.43
CA ARG A 319 -3.56 -5.25 -17.77
C ARG A 319 -4.26 -4.71 -16.52
N ALA A 320 -4.43 -3.40 -16.46
CA ALA A 320 -5.25 -2.69 -15.48
C ALA A 320 -6.62 -2.44 -16.11
N MET A 321 -7.62 -3.25 -15.73
CA MET A 321 -8.92 -3.29 -16.39
C MET A 321 -9.89 -2.28 -15.77
N LYS A 322 -10.60 -1.53 -16.61
CA LYS A 322 -11.68 -0.62 -16.18
C LYS A 322 -12.95 -1.42 -15.88
N THR A 323 -13.58 -1.13 -14.73
CA THR A 323 -14.94 -1.62 -14.39
C THR A 323 -15.77 -0.49 -13.80
N ASN A 324 -17.06 -0.75 -13.51
CA ASN A 324 -17.92 0.20 -12.81
C ASN A 324 -18.02 -0.11 -11.30
N THR A 325 -16.90 -0.55 -10.70
CA THR A 325 -16.75 -0.68 -9.26
C THR A 325 -16.00 0.53 -8.68
N THR A 326 -15.98 0.65 -7.35
CA THR A 326 -15.19 1.68 -6.66
C THR A 326 -13.74 1.65 -7.16
N PRO A 327 -13.13 2.80 -7.49
CA PRO A 327 -11.75 2.85 -7.93
C PRO A 327 -10.81 2.21 -6.93
N THR A 328 -9.88 1.38 -7.42
CA THR A 328 -8.84 0.77 -6.59
C THR A 328 -7.61 1.67 -6.52
N GLY A 329 -6.74 1.45 -5.54
CA GLY A 329 -5.58 2.29 -5.31
C GLY A 329 -4.50 1.61 -4.48
N ALA A 330 -3.70 2.42 -3.80
CA ALA A 330 -2.61 1.92 -2.98
C ALA A 330 -3.12 1.16 -1.74
N TYR A 331 -2.50 0.03 -1.51
CA TYR A 331 -2.55 -0.69 -0.25
C TYR A 331 -1.19 -1.36 -0.01
N ARG A 332 -0.72 -1.40 1.24
CA ARG A 332 0.56 -1.96 1.71
C ARG A 332 0.96 -3.20 0.91
N GLY A 333 2.16 -3.21 0.31
CA GLY A 333 2.65 -4.22 -0.62
C GLY A 333 2.41 -3.94 -2.10
N PHE A 334 1.43 -3.10 -2.46
CA PHE A 334 1.26 -2.40 -3.74
C PHE A 334 1.38 -3.29 -4.99
N GLY A 335 0.54 -4.34 -5.09
CA GLY A 335 0.53 -5.29 -6.21
C GLY A 335 1.35 -6.56 -5.97
N ALA A 336 2.40 -6.50 -5.15
CA ALA A 336 3.21 -7.67 -4.82
C ALA A 336 2.44 -8.79 -4.09
N PRO A 337 1.57 -8.51 -3.09
CA PRO A 337 0.86 -9.58 -2.38
C PRO A 337 0.05 -10.50 -3.30
N GLN A 338 -0.57 -9.94 -4.34
CA GLN A 338 -1.40 -10.68 -5.30
C GLN A 338 -0.56 -11.68 -6.11
N THR A 339 0.55 -11.20 -6.67
CA THR A 339 1.40 -12.03 -7.55
C THR A 339 2.29 -12.98 -6.76
N PHE A 340 2.77 -12.59 -5.56
CA PHE A 340 3.49 -13.50 -4.68
C PHE A 340 2.60 -14.65 -4.19
N PHE A 341 1.35 -14.39 -3.81
CA PHE A 341 0.41 -15.47 -3.50
C PHE A 341 0.37 -16.49 -4.64
N ALA A 342 0.11 -16.02 -5.86
CA ALA A 342 -0.07 -16.90 -7.02
C ALA A 342 1.20 -17.73 -7.34
N VAL A 343 2.38 -17.10 -7.40
CA VAL A 343 3.61 -17.84 -7.71
C VAL A 343 4.03 -18.78 -6.58
N GLU A 344 3.82 -18.41 -5.31
CA GLU A 344 4.13 -19.27 -4.16
C GLU A 344 3.28 -20.56 -4.16
N GLN A 345 1.96 -20.43 -4.48
CA GLN A 345 1.09 -21.61 -4.61
C GLN A 345 1.47 -22.44 -5.84
N LEU A 346 1.73 -21.84 -7.01
CA LEU A 346 2.22 -22.56 -8.17
C LEU A 346 3.45 -23.41 -7.85
N MET A 347 4.43 -22.86 -7.13
CA MET A 347 5.63 -23.59 -6.75
C MET A 347 5.33 -24.75 -5.80
N ASN A 348 4.40 -24.58 -4.87
CA ASN A 348 3.93 -25.65 -3.99
C ASN A 348 3.25 -26.78 -4.79
N HIS A 349 2.34 -26.43 -5.71
CA HIS A 349 1.61 -27.40 -6.52
C HIS A 349 2.53 -28.21 -7.44
N ILE A 350 3.48 -27.55 -8.09
CA ILE A 350 4.48 -28.23 -8.92
C ILE A 350 5.31 -29.21 -8.07
N ALA A 351 5.80 -28.75 -6.91
CA ALA A 351 6.59 -29.58 -6.00
C ALA A 351 5.82 -30.83 -5.54
N ASN A 352 4.56 -30.65 -5.11
CA ASN A 352 3.70 -31.76 -4.70
C ASN A 352 3.46 -32.76 -5.84
N ASP A 353 3.21 -32.29 -7.06
CA ASP A 353 2.95 -33.14 -8.23
C ASP A 353 4.17 -33.98 -8.65
N ILE A 354 5.40 -33.46 -8.49
CA ILE A 354 6.62 -34.23 -8.75
C ILE A 354 7.13 -35.00 -7.53
N GLY A 355 6.42 -34.96 -6.40
CA GLY A 355 6.77 -35.67 -5.17
C GLY A 355 7.98 -35.10 -4.42
N MET A 356 8.28 -33.82 -4.62
CA MET A 356 9.35 -33.09 -3.91
C MET A 356 8.76 -32.26 -2.76
N GLU A 357 9.52 -32.11 -1.66
CA GLU A 357 9.13 -31.18 -0.61
C GLU A 357 9.09 -29.74 -1.16
N PRO A 358 7.98 -28.99 -0.99
CA PRO A 358 7.83 -27.65 -1.54
C PRO A 358 8.96 -26.69 -1.21
N LEU A 359 9.46 -26.72 0.03
CA LEU A 359 10.57 -25.84 0.43
C LEU A 359 11.88 -26.18 -0.29
N ASP A 360 12.17 -27.46 -0.50
CA ASP A 360 13.36 -27.91 -1.23
C ASP A 360 13.29 -27.51 -2.70
N PHE A 361 12.10 -27.62 -3.31
CA PHE A 361 11.86 -27.18 -4.69
C PHE A 361 12.04 -25.66 -4.84
N LYS A 362 11.53 -24.87 -3.88
CA LYS A 362 11.72 -23.42 -3.84
C LYS A 362 13.19 -23.05 -3.72
N MET A 363 13.94 -23.69 -2.80
CA MET A 363 15.38 -23.46 -2.62
C MET A 363 16.19 -23.80 -3.87
N GLN A 364 15.78 -24.82 -4.61
CA GLN A 364 16.47 -25.24 -5.86
C GLN A 364 16.34 -24.19 -6.96
N ASN A 365 15.22 -23.44 -6.97
CA ASN A 365 14.88 -22.49 -8.04
C ASN A 365 15.09 -21.03 -7.65
N MET A 366 15.47 -20.71 -6.41
CA MET A 366 15.60 -19.31 -5.95
C MET A 366 16.79 -18.57 -6.56
N VAL A 367 16.63 -17.26 -6.71
CA VAL A 367 17.68 -16.34 -7.17
C VAL A 367 18.83 -16.22 -6.19
N LYS A 368 19.97 -15.75 -6.69
CA LYS A 368 21.20 -15.49 -5.94
C LYS A 368 21.71 -14.09 -6.26
N GLN A 369 22.67 -13.62 -5.48
CA GLN A 369 23.39 -12.39 -5.79
C GLN A 369 24.00 -12.45 -7.19
N ASN A 370 23.91 -11.36 -7.94
CA ASN A 370 24.32 -11.15 -9.32
C ASN A 370 23.46 -11.85 -10.39
N ASP A 371 22.44 -12.63 -10.00
CA ASP A 371 21.47 -13.13 -10.97
C ASP A 371 20.70 -11.97 -11.62
N GLU A 372 20.21 -12.21 -12.81
CA GLU A 372 19.39 -11.27 -13.57
C GLU A 372 17.97 -11.20 -12.99
N THR A 373 17.46 -9.99 -12.77
CA THR A 373 16.06 -9.78 -12.33
C THR A 373 15.06 -10.10 -13.45
N SER A 374 13.77 -10.10 -13.13
CA SER A 374 12.70 -10.25 -14.13
C SER A 374 12.76 -9.20 -15.25
N THR A 375 13.30 -8.03 -14.94
CA THR A 375 13.40 -6.86 -15.85
C THR A 375 14.77 -6.70 -16.51
N GLY A 376 15.65 -7.71 -16.43
CA GLY A 376 16.99 -7.61 -17.03
C GLY A 376 17.98 -6.74 -16.25
N GLY A 377 17.62 -6.31 -15.05
CA GLY A 377 18.53 -5.71 -14.07
C GLY A 377 19.30 -6.78 -13.28
N ARG A 378 19.88 -6.42 -12.11
CA ARG A 378 20.66 -7.35 -11.29
C ARG A 378 20.33 -7.25 -9.80
N TYR A 379 20.50 -8.39 -9.09
CA TYR A 379 20.54 -8.42 -7.64
C TYR A 379 21.95 -8.04 -7.15
N HIS A 380 22.24 -6.73 -7.08
CA HIS A 380 23.59 -6.20 -6.80
C HIS A 380 24.10 -6.57 -5.40
N PHE A 381 23.22 -6.80 -4.44
CA PHE A 381 23.55 -7.08 -3.04
C PHE A 381 23.24 -8.53 -2.67
N PRO A 382 23.77 -9.04 -1.52
CA PRO A 382 23.52 -10.38 -1.07
C PRO A 382 22.02 -10.72 -1.02
N VAL A 383 21.69 -11.97 -1.39
CA VAL A 383 20.36 -12.55 -1.29
C VAL A 383 20.38 -13.54 -0.12
N PRO A 384 19.90 -13.16 1.08
CA PRO A 384 20.06 -13.94 2.30
C PRO A 384 19.05 -15.08 2.47
N LEU A 385 18.19 -15.32 1.46
CA LEU A 385 17.08 -16.26 1.57
C LEU A 385 17.46 -17.62 2.13
N LYS A 386 18.61 -18.19 1.72
CA LYS A 386 19.02 -19.52 2.20
C LYS A 386 19.18 -19.57 3.72
N SER A 387 19.92 -18.62 4.31
CA SER A 387 20.12 -18.56 5.75
C SER A 387 18.86 -18.22 6.52
N MET A 388 17.99 -17.39 5.94
CA MET A 388 16.68 -17.04 6.50
C MET A 388 15.73 -18.25 6.49
N ILE A 389 15.72 -19.04 5.42
CA ILE A 389 14.94 -20.28 5.30
C ILE A 389 15.41 -21.29 6.36
N GLU A 390 16.72 -21.51 6.47
CA GLU A 390 17.30 -22.42 7.46
C GLU A 390 16.94 -21.98 8.90
N ASP A 391 16.97 -20.68 9.20
CA ASP A 391 16.57 -20.15 10.49
C ASP A 391 15.07 -20.39 10.78
N VAL A 392 14.19 -20.05 9.85
CA VAL A 392 12.73 -20.21 10.02
C VAL A 392 12.36 -21.70 10.08
N ALA A 393 12.92 -22.53 9.21
CA ALA A 393 12.63 -23.97 9.18
C ALA A 393 13.06 -24.67 10.49
N ASN A 394 14.21 -24.28 11.06
CA ASN A 394 14.68 -24.81 12.34
C ASN A 394 13.80 -24.36 13.51
N ARG A 395 13.45 -23.07 13.60
CA ARG A 395 12.60 -22.53 14.69
C ARG A 395 11.18 -23.07 14.67
N SER A 396 10.65 -23.32 13.48
CA SER A 396 9.28 -23.85 13.29
C SER A 396 9.22 -25.37 13.34
N ASP A 397 10.32 -26.10 13.43
CA ASP A 397 10.37 -27.56 13.23
C ASP A 397 9.72 -28.00 11.91
N TYR A 398 9.88 -27.19 10.83
CA TYR A 398 9.13 -27.31 9.58
C TYR A 398 9.08 -28.73 9.02
N TYR A 399 10.23 -29.34 8.74
CA TYR A 399 10.30 -30.68 8.14
C TYR A 399 9.73 -31.78 9.06
N LYS A 400 9.92 -31.67 10.36
CA LYS A 400 9.35 -32.60 11.35
C LYS A 400 7.82 -32.49 11.35
N LYS A 401 7.27 -31.28 11.37
CA LYS A 401 5.83 -31.05 11.34
C LYS A 401 5.21 -31.49 10.01
N LYS A 402 5.87 -31.26 8.88
CA LYS A 402 5.43 -31.77 7.56
C LYS A 402 5.27 -33.29 7.57
N GLU A 403 6.19 -34.03 8.14
CA GLU A 403 6.08 -35.49 8.24
C GLU A 403 5.01 -35.94 9.25
N GLU A 404 4.88 -35.24 10.40
CA GLU A 404 3.83 -35.52 11.39
C GLU A 404 2.41 -35.27 10.82
N TYR A 405 2.25 -34.24 9.97
CA TYR A 405 0.95 -33.84 9.43
C TYR A 405 0.55 -34.57 8.13
N LYS A 406 1.41 -35.44 7.64
CA LYS A 406 1.21 -36.10 6.33
C LYS A 406 -0.05 -36.93 6.23
N ASN A 407 -0.39 -37.71 7.26
CA ASN A 407 -1.42 -38.75 7.24
C ASN A 407 -2.54 -38.52 8.27
N GLN A 408 -2.92 -37.28 8.53
CA GLN A 408 -3.96 -36.94 9.51
C GLN A 408 -5.35 -37.31 9.00
N THR A 409 -6.15 -37.97 9.84
CA THR A 409 -7.53 -38.37 9.53
C THR A 409 -8.55 -37.84 10.53
N GLY A 410 -8.10 -37.15 11.59
CA GLY A 410 -8.96 -36.63 12.67
C GLY A 410 -9.81 -35.43 12.23
N ARG A 411 -10.69 -35.00 13.16
CA ARG A 411 -11.51 -33.79 13.02
C ARG A 411 -10.62 -32.54 12.89
N TYR A 412 -9.65 -32.38 13.78
CA TYR A 412 -8.70 -31.28 13.76
C TYR A 412 -7.46 -31.71 12.99
N ARG A 413 -7.14 -30.97 11.93
CA ARG A 413 -6.00 -31.26 11.07
C ARG A 413 -5.07 -30.07 11.09
N LYS A 414 -3.79 -30.34 11.31
CA LYS A 414 -2.76 -29.30 11.29
C LYS A 414 -2.07 -29.25 9.96
N GLY A 415 -1.57 -28.09 9.62
CA GLY A 415 -0.72 -27.87 8.46
C GLY A 415 0.30 -26.76 8.70
N ILE A 416 1.42 -26.85 8.01
CA ILE A 416 2.46 -25.83 8.02
C ILE A 416 2.82 -25.44 6.59
N GLY A 417 2.87 -24.13 6.32
CA GLY A 417 3.24 -23.56 5.02
C GLY A 417 4.31 -22.50 5.16
N MET A 418 5.13 -22.32 4.11
CA MET A 418 6.18 -21.30 4.08
C MET A 418 6.16 -20.53 2.77
N SER A 419 6.27 -19.20 2.86
CA SER A 419 6.36 -18.27 1.73
C SER A 419 7.68 -17.52 1.74
N LEU A 420 8.25 -17.33 0.55
CA LEU A 420 9.51 -16.63 0.29
C LEU A 420 9.19 -15.37 -0.51
N VAL A 421 9.60 -14.20 -0.01
CA VAL A 421 9.22 -12.94 -0.63
C VAL A 421 10.37 -11.93 -0.65
N PHE A 422 10.26 -10.97 -1.53
CA PHE A 422 11.01 -9.73 -1.49
C PHE A 422 10.09 -8.52 -1.63
N HIS A 423 10.61 -7.35 -1.28
CA HIS A 423 10.01 -6.07 -1.59
C HIS A 423 11.09 -5.11 -2.11
N GLY A 424 10.92 -4.59 -3.31
CA GLY A 424 11.81 -3.55 -3.83
C GLY A 424 11.63 -2.26 -3.03
N ALA A 425 12.70 -1.80 -2.39
CA ALA A 425 12.67 -0.59 -1.58
C ALA A 425 12.91 0.65 -2.47
N GLY A 426 12.04 1.66 -2.32
CA GLY A 426 12.06 2.87 -3.13
C GLY A 426 11.00 2.88 -4.24
N PHE A 427 10.98 3.97 -5.01
CA PHE A 427 10.11 4.10 -6.18
C PHE A 427 10.55 3.12 -7.28
N THR A 428 9.57 2.61 -8.02
CA THR A 428 9.84 1.66 -9.12
C THR A 428 10.56 2.37 -10.28
N GLY A 429 11.61 1.76 -10.76
CA GLY A 429 12.38 2.23 -11.91
C GLY A 429 13.09 3.56 -11.63
N SER A 430 13.01 4.47 -12.56
CA SER A 430 13.66 5.80 -12.46
C SER A 430 12.83 6.86 -11.71
N GLY A 431 11.77 6.45 -11.00
CA GLY A 431 10.84 7.39 -10.35
C GLY A 431 11.48 8.33 -9.33
N GLU A 432 12.47 7.86 -8.55
CA GLU A 432 13.20 8.72 -7.61
C GLU A 432 14.04 9.77 -8.33
N ARG A 433 14.68 9.43 -9.42
CA ARG A 433 15.53 10.34 -10.22
C ARG A 433 14.72 11.34 -11.03
N ASP A 434 13.71 10.88 -11.76
CA ASP A 434 13.07 11.64 -12.83
C ASP A 434 11.83 12.40 -12.34
N ILE A 435 11.11 11.85 -11.38
CA ILE A 435 9.80 12.36 -10.91
C ILE A 435 9.92 13.01 -9.54
N ILE A 436 10.40 12.28 -8.54
CA ILE A 436 10.34 12.70 -7.13
C ILE A 436 11.40 13.76 -6.80
N LYS A 437 12.67 13.51 -7.16
CA LYS A 437 13.80 14.43 -6.89
C LYS A 437 13.86 14.91 -5.44
N ALA A 438 13.76 13.98 -4.51
CA ALA A 438 13.62 14.27 -3.09
C ALA A 438 14.67 15.25 -2.55
N GLU A 439 14.21 16.22 -1.76
CA GLU A 439 15.03 17.15 -1.00
C GLU A 439 14.76 17.00 0.50
N ALA A 440 15.81 17.08 1.32
CA ALA A 440 15.72 17.15 2.77
C ALA A 440 16.57 18.31 3.31
N GLN A 441 16.07 19.02 4.32
CA GLN A 441 16.78 20.14 4.93
C GLN A 441 16.90 19.97 6.43
N LEU A 442 18.03 20.46 6.97
CA LEU A 442 18.24 20.70 8.40
C LEU A 442 18.40 22.19 8.63
N LYS A 443 17.62 22.74 9.57
CA LYS A 443 17.76 24.10 10.04
C LYS A 443 18.29 24.11 11.47
N LYS A 444 19.47 24.68 11.67
CA LYS A 444 20.05 24.97 12.97
C LYS A 444 19.69 26.41 13.38
N TYR A 445 19.09 26.55 14.55
CA TYR A 445 18.78 27.84 15.13
C TYR A 445 19.96 28.43 15.91
N LYS A 446 19.90 29.75 16.23
CA LYS A 446 20.95 30.45 16.98
C LYS A 446 21.22 29.87 18.38
N ASN A 447 20.19 29.27 19.00
CA ASN A 447 20.29 28.63 20.31
C ASN A 447 20.89 27.22 20.26
N GLY A 448 21.16 26.69 19.06
CA GLY A 448 21.71 25.35 18.87
C GLY A 448 20.70 24.26 18.56
N ASP A 449 19.39 24.51 18.70
CA ASP A 449 18.35 23.55 18.30
C ASP A 449 18.44 23.25 16.81
N VAL A 450 18.16 22.01 16.44
CA VAL A 450 18.16 21.56 15.04
C VAL A 450 16.76 21.06 14.67
N GLU A 451 16.18 21.64 13.62
CA GLU A 451 14.89 21.23 13.06
C GLU A 451 15.07 20.46 11.75
N ILE A 452 14.38 19.32 11.64
CA ILE A 452 14.25 18.54 10.41
C ILE A 452 13.11 19.12 9.60
N LEU A 453 13.39 19.49 8.34
CA LEU A 453 12.42 20.02 7.39
C LEU A 453 12.27 19.04 6.23
N VAL A 454 11.19 18.25 6.25
CA VAL A 454 10.83 17.25 5.24
C VAL A 454 9.33 17.19 5.05
N SER A 455 8.87 16.84 3.85
CA SER A 455 7.44 16.63 3.57
C SER A 455 6.95 15.22 3.86
N ASN A 456 7.83 14.31 4.32
CA ASN A 456 7.43 12.97 4.71
C ASN A 456 6.57 12.99 5.96
N THR A 457 5.49 12.21 5.95
CA THR A 457 4.48 12.15 6.99
C THR A 457 4.72 11.00 7.97
N ASP A 458 4.47 11.23 9.25
CA ASP A 458 4.29 10.15 10.22
C ASP A 458 2.80 9.79 10.27
N ILE A 459 2.48 8.55 9.92
CA ILE A 459 1.12 7.97 9.92
C ILE A 459 0.96 6.88 10.98
N GLY A 460 1.88 6.86 11.96
CA GLY A 460 1.96 5.88 13.05
C GLY A 460 3.18 4.96 13.00
N GLN A 461 3.91 4.93 11.86
CA GLN A 461 5.09 4.07 11.66
C GLN A 461 6.34 4.53 12.43
N GLY A 462 6.32 5.72 13.05
CA GLY A 462 7.43 6.22 13.87
C GLY A 462 8.52 6.97 13.09
N LEU A 463 8.17 7.55 11.93
CA LEU A 463 9.12 8.26 11.07
C LEU A 463 9.80 9.43 11.77
N LYS A 464 9.06 10.23 12.54
CA LYS A 464 9.62 11.33 13.32
C LYS A 464 10.70 10.86 14.28
N THR A 465 10.49 9.71 14.90
CA THR A 465 11.43 9.11 15.83
C THR A 465 12.71 8.63 15.11
N THR A 466 12.56 7.89 14.01
CA THR A 466 13.70 7.34 13.27
C THR A 466 14.54 8.44 12.62
N PHE A 467 13.92 9.46 12.03
CA PHE A 467 14.65 10.62 11.48
C PHE A 467 15.40 11.41 12.56
N SER A 468 14.75 11.65 13.71
CA SER A 468 15.40 12.34 14.83
C SER A 468 16.60 11.55 15.37
N LYS A 469 16.52 10.22 15.44
CA LYS A 469 17.65 9.37 15.87
C LYS A 469 18.84 9.46 14.91
N ILE A 470 18.59 9.48 13.60
CA ILE A 470 19.64 9.62 12.58
C ILE A 470 20.38 10.95 12.77
N VAL A 471 19.64 12.06 12.86
CA VAL A 471 20.22 13.41 13.00
C VAL A 471 20.94 13.56 14.33
N ALA A 472 20.32 13.12 15.44
CA ALA A 472 20.91 13.19 16.78
C ALA A 472 22.26 12.43 16.86
N LYS A 473 22.31 11.24 16.27
CA LYS A 473 23.52 10.42 16.23
C LYS A 473 24.67 11.11 15.47
N GLU A 474 24.40 11.66 14.27
CA GLU A 474 25.41 12.32 13.46
C GLU A 474 25.91 13.63 14.08
N LEU A 475 25.03 14.40 14.70
CA LEU A 475 25.38 15.65 15.37
C LEU A 475 25.96 15.45 16.78
N ASN A 476 25.83 14.23 17.34
CA ASN A 476 26.18 13.91 18.71
C ASN A 476 25.48 14.83 19.74
N ILE A 477 24.19 15.05 19.52
CA ILE A 477 23.29 15.80 20.42
C ILE A 477 22.23 14.87 21.03
N PRO A 478 21.59 15.26 22.15
CA PRO A 478 20.45 14.52 22.67
C PRO A 478 19.33 14.38 21.64
N TYR A 479 18.72 13.20 21.60
CA TYR A 479 17.61 12.91 20.70
C TYR A 479 16.42 13.89 20.88
N GLU A 480 16.18 14.32 22.11
CA GLU A 480 15.11 15.24 22.49
C GLU A 480 15.29 16.64 21.89
N GLU A 481 16.53 17.08 21.65
CA GLU A 481 16.87 18.40 21.09
C GLU A 481 16.64 18.50 19.56
N VAL A 482 16.45 17.36 18.88
CA VAL A 482 16.10 17.37 17.47
C VAL A 482 14.60 17.67 17.30
N LEU A 483 14.26 18.79 16.66
CA LEU A 483 12.89 19.20 16.39
C LEU A 483 12.40 18.59 15.07
N ILE A 484 11.16 18.11 15.05
CA ILE A 484 10.48 17.68 13.83
C ILE A 484 8.98 17.89 13.97
N ASN A 485 8.40 18.67 13.08
CA ASN A 485 6.98 18.98 13.05
C ASN A 485 6.22 18.16 12.00
N ASN A 486 4.89 18.26 11.98
CA ASN A 486 4.10 17.80 10.86
C ASN A 486 4.42 18.67 9.62
N PRO A 487 4.45 18.08 8.41
CA PRO A 487 4.73 18.84 7.21
C PRO A 487 3.73 19.97 6.95
N ASP A 488 4.28 21.12 6.57
CA ASP A 488 3.59 22.29 6.05
C ASP A 488 4.32 22.72 4.77
N THR A 489 3.66 22.69 3.62
CA THR A 489 4.29 22.95 2.30
C THR A 489 4.85 24.36 2.15
N ASP A 490 4.47 25.32 3.01
CA ASP A 490 5.09 26.64 3.05
C ASP A 490 6.45 26.63 3.78
N ARG A 491 6.76 25.56 4.52
CA ARG A 491 7.94 25.49 5.41
C ARG A 491 8.94 24.42 5.02
N VAL A 492 8.48 23.34 4.38
CA VAL A 492 9.32 22.19 4.09
C VAL A 492 9.48 21.98 2.59
N PRO A 493 10.66 21.50 2.12
CA PRO A 493 10.84 21.14 0.73
C PRO A 493 10.03 19.89 0.36
N ASP A 494 9.90 19.64 -0.95
CA ASP A 494 9.35 18.37 -1.45
C ASP A 494 10.37 17.24 -1.27
N SER A 495 10.16 16.43 -0.24
CA SER A 495 10.96 15.23 0.04
C SER A 495 10.41 13.99 -0.64
N GLY A 496 9.36 14.15 -1.43
CA GLY A 496 8.57 13.06 -2.01
C GLY A 496 7.57 12.44 -1.02
N PRO A 497 6.72 11.56 -1.52
CA PRO A 497 5.61 10.98 -0.76
C PRO A 497 6.08 9.94 0.27
N THR A 498 5.24 9.70 1.29
CA THR A 498 5.43 8.61 2.28
C THR A 498 4.76 7.33 1.79
N VAL A 499 5.41 6.67 0.85
CA VAL A 499 4.96 5.46 0.15
C VAL A 499 6.16 4.58 -0.20
N ALA A 500 5.95 3.42 -0.83
CA ALA A 500 6.97 2.56 -1.44
C ALA A 500 8.13 2.20 -0.48
N SER A 501 7.91 2.25 0.82
CA SER A 501 8.91 1.97 1.85
C SER A 501 10.22 2.79 1.70
N ARG A 502 10.15 3.99 1.07
CA ARG A 502 11.29 4.82 0.67
C ARG A 502 11.79 5.80 1.74
N SER A 503 10.90 6.30 2.60
CA SER A 503 11.18 7.46 3.44
C SER A 503 12.45 7.28 4.28
N LEU A 504 12.61 6.15 4.96
CA LEU A 504 13.80 5.91 5.80
C LEU A 504 15.05 5.71 4.94
N MET A 505 14.99 4.86 3.92
CA MET A 505 16.15 4.51 3.10
C MET A 505 16.66 5.70 2.29
N VAL A 506 15.76 6.43 1.63
CA VAL A 506 16.13 7.57 0.77
C VAL A 506 16.28 8.85 1.60
N VAL A 507 15.19 9.34 2.20
CA VAL A 507 15.21 10.65 2.88
C VAL A 507 15.99 10.60 4.20
N GLY A 508 15.99 9.46 4.90
CA GLY A 508 16.84 9.25 6.07
C GLY A 508 18.33 9.37 5.74
N GLU A 509 18.79 8.91 4.55
CA GLU A 509 20.17 9.08 4.11
C GLU A 509 20.47 10.55 3.72
N LEU A 510 19.51 11.25 3.11
CA LEU A 510 19.68 12.69 2.87
C LEU A 510 19.86 13.46 4.18
N LEU A 511 19.07 13.14 5.20
CA LEU A 511 19.21 13.73 6.54
C LEU A 511 20.53 13.38 7.21
N ARG A 512 21.02 12.14 7.05
CA ARG A 512 22.35 11.74 7.57
C ARG A 512 23.45 12.57 6.90
N ARG A 513 23.45 12.71 5.59
CA ARG A 513 24.42 13.52 4.84
C ARG A 513 24.34 15.00 5.23
N ALA A 514 23.12 15.55 5.36
CA ALA A 514 22.90 16.92 5.81
C ALA A 514 23.46 17.14 7.23
N ALA A 515 23.28 16.18 8.14
CA ALA A 515 23.79 16.26 9.50
C ALA A 515 25.33 16.22 9.53
N ILE A 516 25.98 15.38 8.72
CA ILE A 516 27.45 15.34 8.58
C ILE A 516 27.97 16.69 8.08
N LYS A 517 27.33 17.28 7.06
CA LYS A 517 27.71 18.61 6.55
C LYS A 517 27.50 19.69 7.60
N LEU A 518 26.34 19.71 8.27
CA LEU A 518 26.07 20.68 9.33
C LEU A 518 27.10 20.60 10.43
N ARG A 519 27.44 19.39 10.90
CA ARG A 519 28.48 19.19 11.93
C ARG A 519 29.85 19.75 11.51
N SER A 520 30.23 19.57 10.23
CA SER A 520 31.54 20.06 9.72
C SER A 520 31.57 21.59 9.55
N GLN A 521 30.42 22.22 9.43
CA GLN A 521 30.26 23.66 9.16
C GLN A 521 29.62 24.38 10.35
N TRP A 522 29.50 23.75 11.51
CA TRP A 522 28.80 24.29 12.67
C TRP A 522 29.42 25.60 13.19
N VAL A 523 28.62 26.66 13.29
CA VAL A 523 28.99 27.96 13.85
C VAL A 523 28.03 28.30 14.99
N ASP A 524 28.56 28.47 16.19
CA ASP A 524 27.76 28.83 17.37
C ASP A 524 27.12 30.23 17.21
N GLY A 525 25.88 30.35 17.66
CA GLY A 525 25.12 31.62 17.64
C GLY A 525 24.59 32.05 16.25
N GLU A 526 24.85 31.30 15.20
CA GLU A 526 24.35 31.59 13.85
C GLU A 526 23.22 30.63 13.44
N GLU A 527 22.29 31.10 12.62
CA GLU A 527 21.35 30.22 11.91
C GLU A 527 22.05 29.60 10.69
N GLN A 528 21.84 28.31 10.47
CA GLN A 528 22.38 27.60 9.32
C GLN A 528 21.29 26.68 8.72
N VAL A 529 21.25 26.61 7.41
CA VAL A 529 20.37 25.66 6.68
C VAL A 529 21.24 24.83 5.77
N ILE A 530 21.11 23.52 5.88
CA ILE A 530 21.79 22.54 5.01
C ILE A 530 20.74 21.78 4.24
N SER A 531 20.88 21.74 2.92
CA SER A 531 20.00 21.00 2.00
C SER A 531 20.75 19.85 1.35
N GLU A 532 20.08 18.70 1.20
CA GLU A 532 20.56 17.53 0.45
C GLU A 532 19.49 17.05 -0.52
N ASN A 533 19.92 16.65 -1.70
CA ASN A 533 19.06 16.14 -2.76
C ASN A 533 19.39 14.69 -3.07
N PHE A 534 18.40 13.96 -3.58
CA PHE A 534 18.60 12.59 -4.06
C PHE A 534 19.55 12.58 -5.26
N VAL A 535 20.46 11.62 -5.25
CA VAL A 535 21.36 11.28 -6.35
C VAL A 535 21.24 9.78 -6.59
N GLU A 536 20.94 9.41 -7.83
CA GLU A 536 20.86 7.99 -8.20
C GLU A 536 22.23 7.32 -8.05
N PRO A 537 22.31 6.13 -7.46
CA PRO A 537 23.57 5.41 -7.32
C PRO A 537 24.16 5.00 -8.70
N ASP A 538 25.48 5.13 -8.87
CA ASP A 538 26.18 4.87 -10.14
C ASP A 538 26.07 3.42 -10.63
N PHE A 539 25.79 2.46 -9.73
CA PHE A 539 25.67 1.04 -10.11
C PHE A 539 24.30 0.70 -10.71
N VAL A 540 23.28 1.55 -10.53
CA VAL A 540 21.91 1.30 -11.01
C VAL A 540 21.88 1.27 -12.53
N ILE A 541 21.45 0.16 -13.10
CA ILE A 541 21.18 0.03 -14.53
C ILE A 541 19.90 0.82 -14.84
N PRO A 542 19.97 1.88 -15.70
CA PRO A 542 18.83 2.73 -15.98
C PRO A 542 17.58 1.93 -16.39
N PHE A 543 16.45 2.22 -15.76
CA PHE A 543 15.19 1.56 -16.07
C PHE A 543 14.44 2.32 -17.18
N TYR A 544 14.04 1.57 -18.21
CA TYR A 544 13.26 2.09 -19.33
C TYR A 544 11.83 1.54 -19.25
N ILE A 545 10.89 2.39 -18.87
CA ILE A 545 9.49 1.98 -18.63
C ILE A 545 8.78 1.46 -19.88
N ASP A 546 9.09 2.00 -21.04
CA ASP A 546 8.55 1.59 -22.35
C ASP A 546 8.98 0.17 -22.75
N LYS A 547 10.13 -0.29 -22.27
CA LYS A 547 10.69 -1.63 -22.48
C LYS A 547 10.57 -2.53 -21.27
N PHE A 548 10.25 -1.97 -20.13
CA PHE A 548 10.26 -2.66 -18.83
C PHE A 548 11.62 -3.33 -18.55
N GLN A 549 12.72 -2.60 -18.80
CA GLN A 549 14.08 -3.13 -18.73
C GLN A 549 14.99 -2.23 -17.90
N GLY A 550 15.86 -2.86 -17.10
CA GLY A 550 16.81 -2.24 -16.19
C GLY A 550 16.56 -2.61 -14.72
N ASP A 551 17.24 -1.93 -13.81
CA ASP A 551 17.04 -2.15 -12.38
C ASP A 551 15.73 -1.49 -11.94
N ALA A 552 14.74 -2.31 -11.61
CA ALA A 552 13.46 -1.80 -11.10
C ALA A 552 13.62 -1.17 -9.72
N TYR A 553 14.61 -1.60 -8.95
CA TYR A 553 14.93 -1.11 -7.60
C TYR A 553 16.44 -1.14 -7.35
N PRO A 554 17.01 -0.20 -6.59
CA PRO A 554 18.42 -0.20 -6.24
C PRO A 554 18.78 -1.32 -5.25
N THR A 555 17.84 -1.78 -4.45
CA THR A 555 17.99 -2.88 -3.49
C THR A 555 16.67 -3.54 -3.16
N TYR A 556 16.74 -4.70 -2.52
CA TYR A 556 15.60 -5.50 -2.10
C TYR A 556 15.68 -5.82 -0.61
N ALA A 557 14.55 -5.73 0.06
CA ALA A 557 14.32 -6.29 1.38
C ALA A 557 13.72 -7.69 1.23
N TRP A 558 14.14 -8.65 2.06
CA TRP A 558 13.79 -10.07 1.91
C TRP A 558 12.97 -10.56 3.09
N GLY A 559 12.08 -11.52 2.86
CA GLY A 559 11.24 -12.10 3.89
C GLY A 559 11.01 -13.60 3.70
N VAL A 560 11.03 -14.31 4.80
CA VAL A 560 10.63 -15.73 4.91
C VAL A 560 9.60 -15.80 6.02
N GLN A 561 8.43 -16.37 5.73
CA GLN A 561 7.30 -16.44 6.64
C GLN A 561 6.77 -17.88 6.68
N ALA A 562 6.68 -18.49 7.84
CA ALA A 562 6.06 -19.79 8.06
C ALA A 562 4.84 -19.64 8.97
N VAL A 563 3.75 -20.32 8.61
CA VAL A 563 2.49 -20.31 9.34
C VAL A 563 2.10 -21.74 9.68
N GLU A 564 1.75 -22.01 10.94
CA GLU A 564 1.12 -23.26 11.38
C GLU A 564 -0.33 -22.99 11.71
N ILE A 565 -1.22 -23.84 11.19
CA ILE A 565 -2.66 -23.74 11.42
C ILE A 565 -3.26 -25.05 11.89
N GLU A 566 -4.44 -24.95 12.50
CA GLU A 566 -5.35 -26.06 12.73
C GLU A 566 -6.68 -25.80 12.02
N VAL A 567 -7.16 -26.79 11.27
CA VAL A 567 -8.43 -26.76 10.53
C VAL A 567 -9.41 -27.73 11.16
N ASP A 568 -10.60 -27.27 11.53
CA ASP A 568 -11.72 -28.14 11.91
C ASP A 568 -12.41 -28.67 10.65
N SER A 569 -12.21 -29.94 10.34
CA SER A 569 -12.75 -30.56 9.12
C SER A 569 -14.28 -30.74 9.11
N ILE A 570 -14.97 -30.38 10.17
CA ILE A 570 -16.45 -30.41 10.26
C ILE A 570 -17.05 -29.03 10.00
N THR A 571 -16.43 -27.96 10.52
CA THR A 571 -16.92 -26.58 10.39
C THR A 571 -16.20 -25.78 9.34
N GLY A 572 -15.03 -26.23 8.89
CA GLY A 572 -14.14 -25.48 8.02
C GLY A 572 -13.38 -24.35 8.72
N ALA A 573 -13.55 -24.19 10.03
CA ALA A 573 -12.91 -23.11 10.77
C ALA A 573 -11.40 -23.30 10.86
N HIS A 574 -10.69 -22.20 10.77
CA HIS A 574 -9.24 -22.13 10.87
C HIS A 574 -8.80 -21.48 12.19
N LYS A 575 -7.70 -21.98 12.74
CA LYS A 575 -7.01 -21.37 13.86
C LYS A 575 -5.52 -21.31 13.54
N VAL A 576 -4.98 -20.10 13.44
CA VAL A 576 -3.52 -19.90 13.36
C VAL A 576 -2.92 -20.22 14.74
N LEU A 577 -1.96 -21.13 14.78
CA LEU A 577 -1.31 -21.56 16.02
C LEU A 577 -0.07 -20.73 16.28
N ASP A 578 0.86 -20.74 15.32
CA ASP A 578 2.15 -20.06 15.41
C ASP A 578 2.55 -19.45 14.06
N VAL A 579 3.31 -18.36 14.11
CA VAL A 579 3.94 -17.73 12.95
C VAL A 579 5.40 -17.47 13.25
N TRP A 580 6.29 -17.97 12.41
CA TRP A 580 7.72 -17.67 12.44
C TRP A 580 8.09 -16.87 11.21
N ALA A 581 8.80 -15.78 11.42
CA ALA A 581 9.27 -14.97 10.31
C ALA A 581 10.71 -14.52 10.50
N SER A 582 11.42 -14.39 9.38
CA SER A 582 12.71 -13.75 9.29
C SER A 582 12.64 -12.66 8.22
N PHE A 583 13.08 -11.43 8.56
CA PHE A 583 13.07 -10.29 7.65
C PHE A 583 14.44 -9.63 7.57
N ASP A 584 14.89 -9.38 6.35
CA ASP A 584 16.05 -8.54 6.09
C ASP A 584 15.59 -7.16 5.59
N VAL A 585 15.75 -6.17 6.45
CA VAL A 585 15.53 -4.75 6.14
C VAL A 585 16.80 -3.93 6.39
N GLY A 586 17.97 -4.59 6.31
CA GLY A 586 19.24 -4.01 6.70
C GLY A 586 19.30 -3.73 8.19
N THR A 587 20.07 -2.74 8.59
CA THR A 587 20.16 -2.32 10.00
C THR A 587 18.85 -1.70 10.47
N PRO A 588 18.18 -2.26 11.49
CA PRO A 588 16.95 -1.68 12.01
C PRO A 588 17.22 -0.34 12.74
N ILE A 589 16.61 0.74 12.26
CA ILE A 589 16.62 2.02 12.98
C ILE A 589 15.51 1.99 14.02
N ASP A 590 15.85 1.81 15.28
CA ASP A 590 14.93 1.49 16.38
C ASP A 590 14.23 0.12 16.23
N LEU A 591 14.78 -0.86 16.92
CA LEU A 591 14.34 -2.26 16.79
C LEU A 591 12.87 -2.46 17.13
N ASN A 592 12.34 -1.78 18.17
CA ASN A 592 10.92 -1.93 18.54
C ASN A 592 9.98 -1.38 17.47
N ILE A 593 10.34 -0.27 16.83
CA ILE A 593 9.55 0.30 15.74
C ILE A 593 9.54 -0.69 14.55
N VAL A 594 10.69 -1.24 14.19
CA VAL A 594 10.81 -2.17 13.06
C VAL A 594 10.04 -3.46 13.34
N VAL A 595 10.22 -4.09 14.51
CA VAL A 595 9.50 -5.32 14.89
C VAL A 595 7.99 -5.08 14.89
N GLY A 596 7.51 -3.98 15.46
CA GLY A 596 6.08 -3.64 15.42
C GLY A 596 5.53 -3.45 14.01
N GLN A 597 6.35 -2.96 13.05
CA GLN A 597 5.97 -2.92 11.62
C GLN A 597 5.88 -4.33 11.01
N MET A 598 6.79 -5.24 11.39
CA MET A 598 6.77 -6.62 10.91
C MET A 598 5.55 -7.38 11.41
N GLU A 599 5.29 -7.34 12.72
CA GLU A 599 4.14 -8.00 13.35
C GLU A 599 2.81 -7.47 12.80
N GLY A 600 2.64 -6.14 12.73
CA GLY A 600 1.43 -5.53 12.18
C GLY A 600 1.20 -5.84 10.70
N GLY A 601 2.27 -5.96 9.90
CA GLY A 601 2.15 -6.36 8.48
C GLY A 601 1.83 -7.84 8.31
N LEU A 602 2.41 -8.72 9.13
CA LEU A 602 2.06 -10.14 9.16
C LEU A 602 0.56 -10.34 9.44
N MET A 603 0.02 -9.66 10.46
CA MET A 603 -1.41 -9.76 10.78
C MET A 603 -2.30 -9.29 9.64
N GLN A 604 -1.95 -8.22 8.93
CA GLN A 604 -2.69 -7.80 7.74
C GLN A 604 -2.62 -8.84 6.61
N GLY A 605 -1.48 -9.53 6.43
CA GLY A 605 -1.34 -10.61 5.45
C GLY A 605 -2.18 -11.83 5.79
N LEU A 606 -2.25 -12.22 7.06
CA LEU A 606 -3.10 -13.32 7.54
C LEU A 606 -4.59 -12.98 7.40
N GLY A 607 -5.00 -11.75 7.77
CA GLY A 607 -6.36 -11.26 7.58
C GLY A 607 -6.79 -11.30 6.11
N TYR A 608 -5.92 -10.88 5.20
CA TYR A 608 -6.16 -10.91 3.75
C TYR A 608 -6.35 -12.34 3.21
N ALA A 609 -5.65 -13.32 3.80
CA ALA A 609 -5.76 -14.72 3.37
C ALA A 609 -7.14 -15.33 3.62
N HIS A 610 -7.83 -14.92 4.71
CA HIS A 610 -8.99 -15.65 5.21
C HIS A 610 -10.15 -14.75 5.67
N MET A 611 -9.91 -13.79 6.57
CA MET A 611 -10.96 -13.07 7.30
C MET A 611 -11.53 -11.87 6.55
N GLU A 612 -10.68 -11.13 5.86
CA GLU A 612 -10.99 -9.85 5.24
C GLU A 612 -11.69 -10.06 3.88
N GLN A 613 -13.00 -10.33 3.92
CA GLN A 613 -13.80 -10.54 2.72
C GLN A 613 -14.58 -9.29 2.35
N MET A 614 -14.38 -8.79 1.14
CA MET A 614 -15.14 -7.68 0.59
C MET A 614 -15.79 -8.08 -0.74
N ASN A 615 -17.11 -8.12 -0.74
CA ASN A 615 -17.91 -8.61 -1.86
C ASN A 615 -18.82 -7.51 -2.41
N TYR A 616 -18.93 -7.44 -3.71
CA TYR A 616 -19.92 -6.63 -4.40
C TYR A 616 -21.19 -7.44 -4.66
N ASN A 617 -22.34 -6.77 -4.64
CA ASN A 617 -23.56 -7.37 -5.15
C ASN A 617 -23.66 -7.17 -6.69
N ASP A 618 -24.68 -7.76 -7.28
CA ASP A 618 -25.00 -7.69 -8.72
C ASP A 618 -25.31 -6.27 -9.26
N LYS A 619 -25.48 -5.29 -8.35
CA LYS A 619 -25.69 -3.87 -8.67
C LYS A 619 -24.44 -3.02 -8.50
N GLY A 620 -23.28 -3.63 -8.12
CA GLY A 620 -22.02 -2.91 -7.91
C GLY A 620 -21.86 -2.23 -6.54
N ARG A 621 -22.68 -2.61 -5.54
CA ARG A 621 -22.56 -2.10 -4.18
C ARG A 621 -21.78 -3.07 -3.29
N ILE A 622 -20.88 -2.55 -2.46
CA ILE A 622 -20.16 -3.32 -1.44
C ILE A 622 -21.15 -3.81 -0.37
N ARG A 623 -21.12 -5.10 -0.04
CA ARG A 623 -21.96 -5.71 1.00
C ARG A 623 -21.36 -5.54 2.39
N ASN A 624 -20.04 -5.69 2.49
CA ASN A 624 -19.28 -5.65 3.74
C ASN A 624 -18.80 -4.20 3.99
N ASN A 625 -19.70 -3.32 4.44
CA ASN A 625 -19.46 -1.88 4.51
C ASN A 625 -19.34 -1.34 5.96
N SER A 626 -19.14 -2.24 6.91
CA SER A 626 -18.95 -1.89 8.33
C SER A 626 -17.96 -2.86 8.98
N LEU A 627 -17.35 -2.47 10.09
CA LEU A 627 -16.44 -3.35 10.85
C LEU A 627 -17.15 -4.53 11.55
N SER A 628 -18.47 -4.60 11.51
CA SER A 628 -19.24 -5.78 11.93
C SER A 628 -19.38 -6.83 10.83
N ASP A 629 -19.22 -6.45 9.56
CA ASP A 629 -19.41 -7.31 8.40
C ASP A 629 -18.10 -7.58 7.65
N TYR A 630 -17.18 -6.61 7.67
CA TYR A 630 -15.81 -6.75 7.21
C TYR A 630 -14.93 -7.07 8.42
N ILE A 631 -14.56 -8.32 8.57
CA ILE A 631 -13.88 -8.82 9.78
C ILE A 631 -12.37 -8.67 9.59
N ILE A 632 -11.75 -7.87 10.45
CA ILE A 632 -10.30 -7.77 10.58
C ILE A 632 -9.83 -8.58 11.80
N PRO A 633 -8.58 -9.11 11.80
CA PRO A 633 -8.04 -9.79 12.97
C PRO A 633 -8.06 -8.89 14.21
N THR A 634 -8.59 -9.43 15.30
CA THR A 634 -8.62 -8.77 16.62
C THR A 634 -7.47 -9.26 17.49
N ALA A 635 -7.33 -8.71 18.71
CA ALA A 635 -6.28 -9.13 19.65
C ALA A 635 -6.39 -10.62 20.06
N VAL A 636 -7.58 -11.23 19.99
CA VAL A 636 -7.76 -12.67 20.28
C VAL A 636 -7.40 -13.58 19.11
N ASP A 637 -7.27 -13.02 17.92
CA ASP A 637 -6.89 -13.76 16.71
C ASP A 637 -5.37 -13.77 16.49
N VAL A 638 -4.63 -12.96 17.28
CA VAL A 638 -3.16 -12.86 17.15
C VAL A 638 -2.54 -14.15 17.68
N PRO A 639 -1.85 -14.93 16.82
CA PRO A 639 -1.13 -16.13 17.22
C PRO A 639 0.17 -15.76 17.98
N ASN A 640 0.91 -16.77 18.41
CA ASN A 640 2.29 -16.53 18.79
C ASN A 640 3.10 -16.09 17.56
N LEU A 641 3.67 -14.88 17.61
CA LEU A 641 4.48 -14.30 16.52
C LEU A 641 5.96 -14.31 16.94
N GLU A 642 6.77 -15.07 16.23
CA GLU A 642 8.21 -15.10 16.43
C GLU A 642 8.93 -14.45 15.25
N VAL A 643 9.17 -13.14 15.36
CA VAL A 643 9.85 -12.32 14.34
C VAL A 643 11.31 -12.16 14.65
N LYS A 644 12.19 -12.48 13.71
CA LYS A 644 13.63 -12.28 13.79
C LYS A 644 14.10 -11.37 12.65
N MET A 645 15.00 -10.45 12.98
CA MET A 645 15.66 -9.61 11.99
C MET A 645 16.93 -10.29 11.50
N HIS A 646 17.03 -10.41 10.18
CA HIS A 646 18.26 -10.71 9.47
C HIS A 646 18.86 -9.40 8.98
N VAL A 647 20.19 -9.24 9.00
CA VAL A 647 20.84 -7.97 8.67
C VAL A 647 21.80 -8.15 7.52
N GLU A 648 21.38 -7.74 6.32
CA GLU A 648 22.25 -7.50 5.16
C GLU A 648 22.22 -6.01 4.85
N GLU A 649 23.27 -5.31 5.19
CA GLU A 649 23.33 -3.86 5.07
C GLU A 649 23.25 -3.38 3.62
N TYR A 650 22.48 -2.31 3.40
CA TYR A 650 22.50 -1.53 2.17
C TYR A 650 23.43 -0.32 2.34
N PRO A 651 24.60 -0.28 1.70
CA PRO A 651 25.60 0.75 1.98
C PRO A 651 25.16 2.20 1.72
N LEU A 652 24.11 2.39 0.91
CA LEU A 652 23.56 3.71 0.56
C LEU A 652 22.25 4.05 1.30
N GLY A 653 21.85 3.24 2.26
CA GLY A 653 20.84 3.58 3.24
C GLY A 653 21.47 4.05 4.56
N PRO A 654 20.76 4.82 5.39
CA PRO A 654 21.30 5.35 6.63
C PRO A 654 21.72 4.19 7.55
N TYR A 655 23.01 4.11 7.87
CA TYR A 655 23.61 3.01 8.66
C TYR A 655 23.35 1.60 8.11
N GLY A 656 23.12 1.45 6.83
CA GLY A 656 22.83 0.16 6.20
C GLY A 656 21.34 -0.23 6.16
N ALA A 657 20.42 0.66 6.55
CA ALA A 657 18.99 0.38 6.57
C ALA A 657 18.37 0.32 5.16
N LYS A 658 17.37 -0.55 5.00
CA LYS A 658 16.49 -0.67 3.82
C LYS A 658 15.07 -0.24 4.16
N GLY A 659 14.18 -0.26 3.17
CA GLY A 659 12.75 -0.04 3.38
C GLY A 659 12.08 -1.24 4.07
N ALA A 660 11.22 -0.98 5.05
CA ALA A 660 10.62 -2.00 5.91
C ALA A 660 9.08 -2.01 5.88
N GLY A 661 8.45 -0.96 5.38
CA GLY A 661 7.02 -0.72 5.61
C GLY A 661 6.06 -1.74 4.99
N GLU A 662 6.36 -2.30 3.83
CA GLU A 662 5.41 -3.10 3.03
C GLU A 662 5.73 -4.59 3.03
N LEU A 663 7.01 -4.96 3.13
CA LEU A 663 7.50 -6.35 3.07
C LEU A 663 6.70 -7.36 3.92
N PRO A 664 6.37 -7.09 5.19
CA PRO A 664 5.82 -8.12 6.07
C PRO A 664 4.42 -8.60 5.67
N LEU A 665 3.65 -7.78 4.94
CA LEU A 665 2.33 -8.19 4.45
C LEU A 665 2.43 -9.14 3.25
N VAL A 666 3.49 -9.02 2.44
CA VAL A 666 3.57 -9.63 1.11
C VAL A 666 3.43 -11.16 1.14
N GLY A 667 4.06 -11.83 2.09
CA GLY A 667 4.10 -13.30 2.16
C GLY A 667 2.98 -13.95 2.98
N GLY A 668 2.23 -13.16 3.76
CA GLY A 668 1.27 -13.70 4.73
C GLY A 668 0.22 -14.62 4.12
N ALA A 669 -0.40 -14.20 3.02
CA ALA A 669 -1.42 -15.01 2.34
C ALA A 669 -0.81 -16.29 1.73
N GLY A 670 0.37 -16.21 1.12
CA GLY A 670 1.05 -17.37 0.55
C GLY A 670 1.37 -18.44 1.60
N ALA A 671 1.94 -18.05 2.74
CA ALA A 671 2.26 -18.97 3.83
C ALA A 671 1.01 -19.57 4.49
N TYR A 672 -0.03 -18.73 4.71
CA TYR A 672 -1.30 -19.17 5.28
C TYR A 672 -1.99 -20.21 4.41
N ILE A 673 -2.18 -19.92 3.12
CA ILE A 673 -2.86 -20.83 2.19
C ILE A 673 -2.05 -22.12 2.00
N ALA A 674 -0.71 -22.06 1.94
CA ALA A 674 0.12 -23.25 1.91
C ALA A 674 -0.06 -24.14 3.17
N ALA A 675 -0.28 -23.53 4.34
CA ALA A 675 -0.59 -24.27 5.57
C ALA A 675 -2.00 -24.90 5.52
N VAL A 676 -3.00 -24.21 4.93
CA VAL A 676 -4.34 -24.79 4.71
C VAL A 676 -4.26 -25.98 3.76
N GLU A 677 -3.57 -25.84 2.61
CA GLU A 677 -3.34 -26.94 1.65
C GLU A 677 -2.71 -28.16 2.32
N ASP A 678 -1.71 -27.91 3.18
CA ASP A 678 -1.06 -29.00 3.92
C ASP A 678 -2.00 -29.68 4.92
N ALA A 679 -2.95 -28.95 5.54
CA ALA A 679 -3.95 -29.51 6.43
C ALA A 679 -5.05 -30.28 5.70
N VAL A 680 -5.54 -29.75 4.56
CA VAL A 680 -6.69 -30.32 3.82
C VAL A 680 -6.30 -31.28 2.70
N LYS A 681 -5.01 -31.26 2.28
CA LYS A 681 -4.44 -32.07 1.18
C LYS A 681 -5.13 -31.80 -0.19
N SER A 682 -5.38 -30.53 -0.47
CA SER A 682 -5.99 -30.05 -1.72
C SER A 682 -5.36 -28.73 -2.14
N ASN A 683 -5.15 -28.54 -3.44
CA ASN A 683 -4.64 -27.29 -3.99
C ASN A 683 -5.68 -26.18 -3.91
N ILE A 684 -5.24 -24.96 -3.59
CA ILE A 684 -6.08 -23.76 -3.42
C ILE A 684 -5.62 -22.68 -4.39
N TYR A 685 -6.55 -22.11 -5.14
CA TYR A 685 -6.27 -21.19 -6.23
C TYR A 685 -6.76 -19.76 -5.98
N HIS A 686 -7.35 -19.49 -4.82
CA HIS A 686 -7.87 -18.16 -4.49
C HIS A 686 -7.78 -17.84 -3.01
N HIS A 687 -7.83 -16.56 -2.71
CA HIS A 687 -8.11 -16.01 -1.38
C HIS A 687 -8.86 -14.67 -1.48
N PRO A 688 -9.59 -14.22 -0.42
CA PRO A 688 -9.77 -14.85 0.89
C PRO A 688 -10.41 -16.23 0.77
N PHE A 689 -9.94 -17.19 1.59
CA PHE A 689 -10.37 -18.58 1.55
C PHE A 689 -11.28 -18.88 2.74
N SER A 690 -12.58 -18.99 2.49
CA SER A 690 -13.63 -19.10 3.53
C SER A 690 -13.69 -20.48 4.19
N ASN A 691 -14.44 -20.56 5.29
CA ASN A 691 -14.76 -21.84 5.94
C ASN A 691 -15.53 -22.78 4.99
N GLU A 692 -16.42 -22.23 4.16
CA GLU A 692 -17.18 -23.00 3.14
C GLU A 692 -16.25 -23.55 2.06
N ASP A 693 -15.25 -22.77 1.61
CA ASP A 693 -14.27 -23.22 0.63
C ASP A 693 -13.42 -24.35 1.20
N THR A 694 -13.04 -24.25 2.47
CA THR A 694 -12.32 -25.30 3.20
C THR A 694 -13.11 -26.62 3.22
N LEU A 695 -14.42 -26.55 3.51
CA LEU A 695 -15.27 -27.75 3.48
C LEU A 695 -15.42 -28.36 2.10
N LYS A 696 -15.43 -27.54 1.03
CA LYS A 696 -15.41 -28.04 -0.36
C LYS A 696 -14.08 -28.72 -0.67
N ALA A 697 -12.95 -28.08 -0.37
CA ALA A 697 -11.61 -28.65 -0.59
C ALA A 697 -11.42 -29.99 0.12
N ILE A 698 -11.89 -30.14 1.37
CA ILE A 698 -11.84 -31.41 2.12
C ILE A 698 -12.71 -32.51 1.45
N LYS A 699 -13.83 -32.16 0.83
CA LYS A 699 -14.69 -33.13 0.11
C LYS A 699 -14.05 -33.56 -1.20
N GLU A 700 -13.39 -32.68 -1.91
CA GLU A 700 -12.73 -32.94 -3.19
C GLU A 700 -11.45 -33.78 -3.02
N ALA A 701 -10.74 -33.65 -1.89
CA ALA A 701 -9.58 -34.42 -1.53
C ALA A 701 -9.89 -35.89 -1.15
N LYS A 702 -11.17 -36.27 -0.94
CA LYS A 702 -11.64 -37.64 -0.68
C LYS A 702 -11.97 -38.41 -1.96
#